data_e60daa2e6dc92a845da4ad3990b61359
#
_entry.id   e60daa2e6dc92a845da4ad3990b61359
#
_cell.length_a   1.000
_cell.length_b   1.000
_cell.length_c   1.000
_cell.angle_alpha   90.00
_cell.angle_beta   90.00
_cell.angle_gamma   90.00
#
_symmetry.space_group_name_H-M   'P 1'
#
loop_
_entity.id
_entity.type
_entity.pdbx_description
1 polymer ?
#
loop_
_entity_poly.entity_id
_entity_poly.type
_entity_poly.pdbx_seq_one_letter_code
_entity_poly.pdbx_strand_id
1 'polypeptide(L)'
;MIRTLIATAALALIASTGATAAETQTTCYANNREPLLQKPYIELPLGSIKAKGWLLEMLQRQKNGATGHMDTLYPEVMGKRNGWLGGDGDQWERGPYWIDGLLPLAYILDDDELKKKVQPWIEWALQSQREDGYFGPAKDYGYEFGLQRDNSADWWPRMVMLKVMQQYYSATQDKRVIDFMTKYFYYQFATLPTKPLGNWTFWAEYRACDNLQAVYWLYNITGDETLLRLGELIHEQAVDFTDMFISGDVLSSMGGIHCVNLAQGLKEPVIYYQQAKNTKYLQAIRKGMRDLRRFNGQAQGMYGGDERLHGNVPTQGSELCSAVEMMFSLEKMMEITGEMEFAAHLERVAFNALPTQITDDFMYKQYFQQANQVKITRHMRNFYEEGTHKGTDIVFGTLSGYPCCYSNMHQGWPKFTQSLWYATADNGLAALVYSPSEVTAKVGGGSSVTISEETFYPMDGEIKMTVRLNSKADRKKGVRFPLHLRIPRWCSEPVVKVNKVPHKIDRETMKIDRVWHDNDVVTISFPMHVTRNSWYENAISIERGPLVYGLKMEEVWKKCEFPENERAQFGQYYYEVTSPSKWNYGILSVNSNKVIIDEEKLKGNYPWNPENAPIQIKLKAKEIPSWQLYNETAGPMPFHGIPTDAPVEEITLIPYGCTTLRISEFPVTY
;
A
#
# COMPACT_ATOMS: atom_id res chain seq x y z
N MET A 1 24.94 92.81 -3.46
CA MET A 1 26.34 92.74 -3.97
C MET A 1 26.76 91.32 -4.05
N ILE A 2 26.89 90.79 -5.22
CA ILE A 2 28.02 90.08 -5.76
C ILE A 2 28.30 88.67 -5.11
N ARG A 3 27.90 87.59 -5.82
CA ARG A 3 28.71 86.58 -6.45
C ARG A 3 29.28 85.52 -5.53
N THR A 4 29.32 84.25 -5.85
CA THR A 4 29.86 83.53 -7.04
C THR A 4 29.37 82.11 -7.07
N LEU A 5 29.06 81.58 -8.28
CA LEU A 5 28.86 80.16 -8.58
C LEU A 5 30.17 79.37 -8.40
N ILE A 6 30.05 78.14 -7.85
CA ILE A 6 30.96 77.06 -8.16
C ILE A 6 30.14 75.83 -8.46
N ALA A 7 30.23 75.35 -9.70
CA ALA A 7 29.67 74.14 -10.16
C ALA A 7 30.61 72.95 -9.75
N THR A 8 30.09 71.94 -9.08
CA THR A 8 30.82 70.67 -8.90
C THR A 8 30.03 69.55 -9.56
N ALA A 9 30.59 69.03 -10.61
CA ALA A 9 30.08 67.87 -11.32
C ALA A 9 30.28 66.61 -10.48
N ALA A 10 29.19 65.95 -10.07
CA ALA A 10 29.25 64.62 -9.48
C ALA A 10 29.03 63.59 -10.57
N LEU A 11 30.07 62.80 -10.86
CA LEU A 11 29.98 61.58 -11.67
C LEU A 11 29.13 60.58 -10.92
N ALA A 12 27.93 60.25 -11.41
CA ALA A 12 27.16 59.13 -10.95
C ALA A 12 27.70 57.85 -11.61
N LEU A 13 28.37 56.99 -10.83
CA LEU A 13 28.67 55.63 -11.20
C LEU A 13 27.36 54.82 -11.14
N ILE A 14 26.78 54.51 -12.29
CA ILE A 14 25.69 53.53 -12.39
C ILE A 14 26.32 52.15 -12.24
N ALA A 15 26.26 51.57 -11.05
CA ALA A 15 26.51 50.16 -10.83
C ALA A 15 25.27 49.40 -11.35
N SER A 16 25.36 48.86 -12.56
CA SER A 16 24.39 47.89 -13.05
C SER A 16 24.53 46.61 -12.25
N THR A 17 23.73 46.47 -11.19
CA THR A 17 23.49 45.14 -10.58
C THR A 17 22.72 44.30 -11.59
N GLY A 18 23.45 43.50 -12.34
CA GLY A 18 22.87 42.40 -13.11
C GLY A 18 22.16 41.46 -12.18
N ALA A 19 20.85 41.66 -12.00
CA ALA A 19 20.00 40.60 -11.47
C ALA A 19 20.01 39.52 -12.55
N THR A 20 20.81 38.48 -12.33
CA THR A 20 20.63 37.21 -13.04
C THR A 20 19.21 36.75 -12.71
N ALA A 21 18.32 36.90 -13.69
CA ALA A 21 17.03 36.22 -13.66
C ALA A 21 17.36 34.73 -13.42
N ALA A 22 17.02 34.22 -12.26
CA ALA A 22 17.03 32.77 -12.03
C ALA A 22 16.12 32.23 -13.15
N GLU A 23 16.67 31.47 -14.09
CA GLU A 23 15.90 30.69 -15.04
C GLU A 23 14.96 29.85 -14.19
N THR A 24 13.66 30.14 -14.25
CA THR A 24 12.64 29.29 -13.65
C THR A 24 12.74 27.95 -14.35
N GLN A 25 13.44 27.02 -13.74
CA GLN A 25 13.61 25.67 -14.26
C GLN A 25 12.21 25.05 -14.36
N THR A 26 11.71 24.91 -15.58
CA THR A 26 10.38 24.33 -15.82
C THR A 26 10.39 22.90 -15.29
N THR A 27 9.57 22.63 -14.27
CA THR A 27 9.49 21.28 -13.68
C THR A 27 8.83 20.32 -14.66
N CYS A 28 9.37 19.10 -14.75
CA CYS A 28 8.82 18.04 -15.62
C CYS A 28 7.43 17.57 -15.16
N TYR A 29 7.17 17.64 -13.87
CA TYR A 29 5.92 17.24 -13.23
C TYR A 29 5.48 18.31 -12.22
N ALA A 30 4.18 18.55 -12.16
CA ALA A 30 3.62 19.52 -11.22
C ALA A 30 3.73 19.01 -9.79
N ASN A 31 4.36 19.79 -8.93
CA ASN A 31 4.34 19.60 -7.49
C ASN A 31 3.14 20.35 -6.88
N ASN A 32 2.99 20.31 -5.58
CA ASN A 32 1.99 21.08 -4.87
C ASN A 32 2.10 22.58 -5.23
N ARG A 33 0.96 23.18 -5.53
CA ARG A 33 0.83 24.63 -5.70
C ARG A 33 0.78 25.30 -4.32
N GLU A 34 1.45 26.43 -4.14
CA GLU A 34 1.27 27.23 -2.93
C GLU A 34 -0.22 27.60 -2.71
N PRO A 35 -0.71 27.60 -1.44
CA PRO A 35 0.05 27.55 -0.20
C PRO A 35 0.37 26.12 0.31
N LEU A 36 0.05 25.04 -0.41
CA LEU A 36 0.42 23.70 0.03
C LEU A 36 1.94 23.52 0.06
N LEU A 37 2.44 22.75 1.04
CA LEU A 37 3.86 22.41 1.12
C LEU A 37 4.31 21.59 -0.10
N GLN A 38 5.48 21.92 -0.64
CA GLN A 38 6.12 21.13 -1.68
C GLN A 38 6.43 19.72 -1.17
N LYS A 39 6.12 18.72 -1.99
CA LYS A 39 6.44 17.32 -1.69
C LYS A 39 7.85 16.98 -2.19
N PRO A 40 8.63 16.17 -1.49
CA PRO A 40 9.91 15.68 -2.00
C PRO A 40 9.74 14.75 -3.20
N TYR A 41 8.65 13.99 -3.25
CA TYR A 41 8.34 13.06 -4.31
C TYR A 41 6.99 13.35 -4.95
N ILE A 42 6.92 13.15 -6.26
CA ILE A 42 5.75 13.46 -7.09
C ILE A 42 5.35 12.18 -7.82
N GLU A 43 4.11 11.79 -7.69
CA GLU A 43 3.57 10.62 -8.38
C GLU A 43 3.71 10.77 -9.90
N LEU A 44 4.21 9.74 -10.57
CA LEU A 44 4.30 9.67 -12.02
C LEU A 44 2.92 9.36 -12.64
N PRO A 45 2.67 9.80 -13.89
CA PRO A 45 1.43 9.41 -14.57
C PRO A 45 1.22 7.91 -14.59
N LEU A 46 -0.01 7.47 -14.34
CA LEU A 46 -0.36 6.04 -14.34
C LEU A 46 -0.01 5.39 -15.68
N GLY A 47 0.69 4.27 -15.62
CA GLY A 47 1.23 3.58 -16.79
C GLY A 47 2.68 3.94 -17.13
N SER A 48 3.28 4.94 -16.47
CA SER A 48 4.71 5.25 -16.61
C SER A 48 5.61 4.14 -16.08
N ILE A 49 5.13 3.36 -15.10
CA ILE A 49 5.83 2.25 -14.48
C ILE A 49 5.22 0.94 -14.97
N LYS A 50 6.05 0.06 -15.49
CA LYS A 50 5.67 -1.28 -15.96
C LYS A 50 6.29 -2.33 -15.06
N ALA A 51 5.50 -3.27 -14.57
CA ALA A 51 6.00 -4.42 -13.83
C ALA A 51 6.81 -5.36 -14.73
N LYS A 52 7.82 -6.01 -14.18
CA LYS A 52 8.62 -7.06 -14.82
C LYS A 52 8.74 -8.28 -13.89
N GLY A 53 9.37 -9.34 -14.35
CA GLY A 53 9.68 -10.51 -13.53
C GLY A 53 8.52 -11.02 -12.68
N TRP A 54 8.78 -11.30 -11.42
CA TRP A 54 7.77 -11.84 -10.50
C TRP A 54 6.60 -10.88 -10.25
N LEU A 55 6.83 -9.55 -10.30
CA LEU A 55 5.76 -8.58 -10.10
C LEU A 55 4.79 -8.57 -11.29
N LEU A 56 5.31 -8.70 -12.52
CA LEU A 56 4.46 -8.86 -13.70
C LEU A 56 3.62 -10.13 -13.61
N GLU A 57 4.22 -11.24 -13.18
CA GLU A 57 3.49 -12.50 -12.98
C GLU A 57 2.35 -12.33 -11.96
N MET A 58 2.60 -11.61 -10.86
CA MET A 58 1.57 -11.29 -9.86
C MET A 58 0.41 -10.51 -10.49
N LEU A 59 0.70 -9.47 -11.28
CA LEU A 59 -0.34 -8.68 -11.96
C LEU A 59 -1.09 -9.50 -13.02
N GLN A 60 -0.42 -10.42 -13.72
CA GLN A 60 -1.08 -11.33 -14.65
C GLN A 60 -2.02 -12.31 -13.95
N ARG A 61 -1.65 -12.80 -12.76
CA ARG A 61 -2.53 -13.62 -11.94
C ARG A 61 -3.76 -12.84 -11.48
N GLN A 62 -3.61 -11.57 -11.09
CA GLN A 62 -4.75 -10.69 -10.80
C GLN A 62 -5.67 -10.54 -12.02
N LYS A 63 -5.12 -10.26 -13.20
CA LYS A 63 -5.89 -10.16 -14.45
C LYS A 63 -6.68 -11.44 -14.75
N ASN A 64 -6.03 -12.60 -14.61
CA ASN A 64 -6.62 -13.89 -14.92
C ASN A 64 -7.54 -14.42 -13.82
N GLY A 65 -7.36 -13.94 -12.59
CA GLY A 65 -8.15 -14.26 -11.41
C GLY A 65 -9.31 -13.28 -11.17
N ALA A 66 -9.63 -13.09 -9.90
CA ALA A 66 -10.80 -12.32 -9.50
C ALA A 66 -10.77 -10.87 -10.00
N THR A 67 -9.60 -10.20 -10.00
CA THR A 67 -9.55 -8.79 -10.40
C THR A 67 -10.09 -8.57 -11.81
N GLY A 68 -9.71 -9.41 -12.76
CA GLY A 68 -10.20 -9.29 -14.14
C GLY A 68 -11.63 -9.82 -14.37
N HIS A 69 -12.22 -10.51 -13.38
CA HIS A 69 -13.45 -11.29 -13.59
C HIS A 69 -14.54 -11.11 -12.53
N MET A 70 -14.46 -10.07 -11.69
CA MET A 70 -15.46 -9.83 -10.65
C MET A 70 -16.89 -9.65 -11.21
N ASP A 71 -17.01 -9.10 -12.41
CA ASP A 71 -18.29 -8.96 -13.12
C ASP A 71 -19.00 -10.30 -13.39
N THR A 72 -18.25 -11.39 -13.46
CA THR A 72 -18.75 -12.75 -13.64
C THR A 72 -18.67 -13.63 -12.40
N LEU A 73 -17.74 -13.35 -11.49
CA LEU A 73 -17.58 -14.08 -10.23
C LEU A 73 -18.50 -13.60 -9.12
N TYR A 74 -18.89 -12.34 -9.16
CA TYR A 74 -19.78 -11.72 -8.18
C TYR A 74 -20.81 -10.83 -8.90
N PRO A 75 -21.60 -11.38 -9.85
CA PRO A 75 -22.47 -10.60 -10.74
C PRO A 75 -23.61 -9.88 -10.03
N GLU A 76 -24.04 -10.35 -8.86
CA GLU A 76 -25.09 -9.71 -8.05
C GLU A 76 -24.66 -8.31 -7.59
N VAL A 77 -23.37 -8.13 -7.32
CA VAL A 77 -22.79 -6.87 -6.85
C VAL A 77 -22.07 -6.13 -7.98
N MET A 78 -21.24 -6.81 -8.78
CA MET A 78 -20.35 -6.18 -9.78
C MET A 78 -20.91 -6.20 -11.21
N GLY A 79 -22.11 -6.79 -11.38
CA GLY A 79 -22.78 -6.89 -12.69
C GLY A 79 -23.55 -5.62 -13.06
N LYS A 80 -24.33 -5.72 -14.13
CA LYS A 80 -25.08 -4.59 -14.75
C LYS A 80 -26.08 -3.92 -13.82
N ARG A 81 -26.54 -4.61 -12.75
CA ARG A 81 -27.41 -4.05 -11.75
C ARG A 81 -26.72 -3.10 -10.77
N ASN A 82 -25.38 -3.04 -10.76
CA ASN A 82 -24.68 -2.15 -9.84
C ASN A 82 -25.14 -0.69 -10.01
N GLY A 83 -25.37 0.00 -8.89
CA GLY A 83 -25.83 1.39 -8.88
C GLY A 83 -24.85 2.36 -9.54
N TRP A 84 -23.55 2.06 -9.54
CA TRP A 84 -22.50 2.82 -10.23
C TRP A 84 -22.42 2.52 -11.74
N LEU A 85 -23.35 1.71 -12.25
CA LEU A 85 -23.65 1.52 -13.68
C LEU A 85 -25.08 1.94 -14.02
N GLY A 86 -25.75 2.62 -13.10
CA GLY A 86 -27.14 3.08 -13.26
C GLY A 86 -28.21 2.03 -12.94
N GLY A 87 -27.82 0.89 -12.35
CA GLY A 87 -28.72 -0.18 -11.97
C GLY A 87 -29.39 0.04 -10.61
N ASP A 88 -30.18 -0.96 -10.19
CA ASP A 88 -30.95 -1.00 -8.94
C ASP A 88 -30.33 -1.92 -7.89
N GLY A 89 -29.11 -2.42 -8.13
CA GLY A 89 -28.40 -3.35 -7.26
C GLY A 89 -27.55 -2.64 -6.20
N ASP A 90 -26.37 -3.22 -5.91
CA ASP A 90 -25.42 -2.64 -4.97
C ASP A 90 -24.95 -1.25 -5.42
N GLN A 91 -24.96 -0.30 -4.51
CA GLN A 91 -24.64 1.09 -4.84
C GLN A 91 -23.70 1.76 -3.82
N TRP A 92 -23.14 0.96 -2.89
CA TRP A 92 -22.23 1.49 -1.88
C TRP A 92 -20.77 1.32 -2.30
N GLU A 93 -19.87 0.86 -1.42
CA GLU A 93 -18.41 0.90 -1.65
C GLU A 93 -17.86 -0.19 -2.58
N ARG A 94 -18.56 -1.34 -2.72
CA ARG A 94 -17.97 -2.54 -3.32
C ARG A 94 -17.62 -2.40 -4.80
N GLY A 95 -18.52 -1.82 -5.59
CA GLY A 95 -18.25 -1.51 -6.99
C GLY A 95 -17.07 -0.54 -7.16
N PRO A 96 -17.10 0.64 -6.52
CA PRO A 96 -15.99 1.58 -6.51
C PRO A 96 -14.65 0.98 -6.09
N TYR A 97 -14.60 0.15 -5.05
CA TYR A 97 -13.40 -0.56 -4.61
C TYR A 97 -12.80 -1.46 -5.69
N TRP A 98 -13.65 -2.23 -6.38
CA TRP A 98 -13.14 -3.07 -7.46
C TRP A 98 -12.50 -2.22 -8.56
N ILE A 99 -13.13 -1.13 -8.97
CA ILE A 99 -12.62 -0.26 -10.04
C ILE A 99 -11.35 0.49 -9.59
N ASP A 100 -11.24 0.85 -8.31
CA ASP A 100 -10.04 1.47 -7.72
C ASP A 100 -8.78 0.57 -7.82
N GLY A 101 -8.98 -0.75 -7.97
CA GLY A 101 -7.92 -1.72 -8.24
C GLY A 101 -7.82 -2.16 -9.71
N LEU A 102 -8.95 -2.33 -10.39
CA LEU A 102 -8.97 -2.78 -11.80
C LEU A 102 -8.40 -1.73 -12.76
N LEU A 103 -8.70 -0.45 -12.53
CA LEU A 103 -8.23 0.64 -13.39
C LEU A 103 -6.71 0.71 -13.43
N PRO A 104 -5.98 0.84 -12.30
CA PRO A 104 -4.52 0.87 -12.34
C PRO A 104 -3.93 -0.42 -12.92
N LEU A 105 -4.51 -1.58 -12.66
CA LEU A 105 -4.08 -2.83 -13.29
C LEU A 105 -4.17 -2.76 -14.81
N ALA A 106 -5.29 -2.27 -15.34
CA ALA A 106 -5.54 -2.17 -16.79
C ALA A 106 -4.51 -1.29 -17.50
N TYR A 107 -4.15 -0.16 -16.89
CA TYR A 107 -3.20 0.79 -17.48
C TYR A 107 -1.73 0.41 -17.26
N ILE A 108 -1.39 -0.22 -16.14
CA ILE A 108 -0.02 -0.75 -15.90
C ILE A 108 0.29 -1.89 -16.87
N LEU A 109 -0.66 -2.81 -17.06
CA LEU A 109 -0.53 -3.90 -18.04
C LEU A 109 -0.71 -3.45 -19.49
N ASP A 110 -1.26 -2.24 -19.70
CA ASP A 110 -1.69 -1.72 -21.00
C ASP A 110 -2.67 -2.67 -21.70
N ASP A 111 -3.65 -3.16 -20.97
CA ASP A 111 -4.57 -4.22 -21.38
C ASP A 111 -5.92 -3.63 -21.82
N ASP A 112 -6.22 -3.74 -23.11
CA ASP A 112 -7.42 -3.17 -23.70
C ASP A 112 -8.72 -3.84 -23.25
N GLU A 113 -8.70 -5.13 -22.92
CA GLU A 113 -9.88 -5.83 -22.41
C GLU A 113 -10.24 -5.37 -21.00
N LEU A 114 -9.24 -5.16 -20.14
CA LEU A 114 -9.48 -4.59 -18.81
C LEU A 114 -9.91 -3.11 -18.90
N LYS A 115 -9.31 -2.32 -19.80
CA LYS A 115 -9.74 -0.93 -20.04
C LYS A 115 -11.20 -0.86 -20.47
N LYS A 116 -11.67 -1.78 -21.35
CA LYS A 116 -13.09 -1.88 -21.75
C LYS A 116 -14.01 -2.20 -20.58
N LYS A 117 -13.56 -2.97 -19.59
CA LYS A 117 -14.34 -3.25 -18.37
C LYS A 117 -14.46 -2.04 -17.45
N VAL A 118 -13.42 -1.22 -17.37
CA VAL A 118 -13.38 0.03 -16.58
C VAL A 118 -14.26 1.12 -17.19
N GLN A 119 -14.22 1.28 -18.50
CA GLN A 119 -14.82 2.43 -19.19
C GLN A 119 -16.30 2.69 -18.88
N PRO A 120 -17.21 1.70 -18.80
CA PRO A 120 -18.60 1.95 -18.44
C PRO A 120 -18.79 2.61 -17.07
N TRP A 121 -17.96 2.31 -16.08
CA TRP A 121 -17.99 2.90 -14.75
C TRP A 121 -17.59 4.36 -14.77
N ILE A 122 -16.56 4.71 -15.54
CA ILE A 122 -16.12 6.09 -15.74
C ILE A 122 -17.21 6.89 -16.46
N GLU A 123 -17.70 6.39 -17.59
CA GLU A 123 -18.71 7.10 -18.37
C GLU A 123 -20.00 7.30 -17.60
N TRP A 124 -20.44 6.27 -16.84
CA TRP A 124 -21.64 6.42 -16.02
C TRP A 124 -21.44 7.44 -14.89
N ALA A 125 -20.29 7.45 -14.21
CA ALA A 125 -19.99 8.46 -13.20
C ALA A 125 -20.08 9.88 -13.78
N LEU A 126 -19.46 10.13 -14.95
CA LEU A 126 -19.52 11.42 -15.65
C LEU A 126 -20.96 11.80 -16.05
N GLN A 127 -21.71 10.85 -16.62
CA GLN A 127 -23.08 11.08 -17.11
C GLN A 127 -24.10 11.25 -15.99
N SER A 128 -23.86 10.65 -14.82
CA SER A 128 -24.75 10.75 -13.66
C SER A 128 -24.71 12.12 -12.98
N GLN A 129 -23.75 12.98 -13.37
CA GLN A 129 -23.58 14.27 -12.72
C GLN A 129 -24.75 15.21 -13.03
N ARG A 130 -25.40 15.70 -11.98
CA ARG A 130 -26.50 16.67 -12.06
C ARG A 130 -25.97 18.09 -12.20
N GLU A 131 -26.89 19.04 -12.47
CA GLU A 131 -26.56 20.46 -12.59
C GLU A 131 -25.96 21.04 -11.30
N ASP A 132 -26.42 20.55 -10.11
CA ASP A 132 -25.90 20.96 -8.82
C ASP A 132 -24.51 20.39 -8.49
N GLY A 133 -23.98 19.50 -9.33
CA GLY A 133 -22.68 18.87 -9.18
C GLY A 133 -22.69 17.50 -8.50
N TYR A 134 -23.84 17.06 -7.89
CA TYR A 134 -23.97 15.72 -7.36
C TYR A 134 -23.77 14.66 -8.44
N PHE A 135 -23.13 13.53 -8.11
CA PHE A 135 -22.94 12.41 -9.03
C PHE A 135 -23.11 11.06 -8.32
N GLY A 136 -23.29 10.03 -9.09
CA GLY A 136 -23.43 8.67 -8.60
C GLY A 136 -24.88 8.30 -8.26
N PRO A 137 -25.12 7.15 -7.60
CA PRO A 137 -26.45 6.69 -7.23
C PRO A 137 -27.22 7.76 -6.47
N ALA A 138 -28.51 7.93 -6.78
CA ALA A 138 -29.34 9.00 -6.24
C ALA A 138 -30.71 8.53 -5.72
N LYS A 139 -30.97 7.23 -5.78
CA LYS A 139 -32.22 6.62 -5.33
C LYS A 139 -31.94 5.44 -4.43
N ASP A 140 -32.56 5.42 -3.26
CA ASP A 140 -32.57 4.27 -2.38
C ASP A 140 -33.58 3.23 -2.83
N TYR A 141 -33.27 1.97 -2.62
CA TYR A 141 -34.11 0.84 -2.94
C TYR A 141 -34.42 0.03 -1.68
N GLY A 142 -35.50 -0.75 -1.70
CA GLY A 142 -35.85 -1.64 -0.60
C GLY A 142 -34.79 -2.73 -0.38
N TYR A 143 -34.81 -3.33 0.82
CA TYR A 143 -33.89 -4.39 1.21
C TYR A 143 -33.86 -5.54 0.20
N GLU A 144 -32.66 -5.95 -0.17
CA GLU A 144 -32.40 -7.18 -0.91
C GLU A 144 -31.15 -7.83 -0.29
N PHE A 145 -31.26 -9.12 0.02
CA PHE A 145 -30.17 -9.82 0.70
C PHE A 145 -28.85 -9.73 -0.09
N GLY A 146 -27.77 -9.42 0.61
CA GLY A 146 -26.44 -9.34 0.03
C GLY A 146 -26.14 -8.02 -0.71
N LEU A 147 -27.09 -7.10 -0.84
CA LEU A 147 -26.92 -5.82 -1.51
C LEU A 147 -27.01 -4.64 -0.53
N GLN A 148 -26.15 -3.64 -0.74
CA GLN A 148 -26.16 -2.35 -0.03
C GLN A 148 -26.75 -1.30 -0.96
N ARG A 149 -28.04 -0.98 -0.79
CA ARG A 149 -28.79 -0.16 -1.76
C ARG A 149 -29.77 0.84 -1.14
N ASP A 150 -29.52 1.20 0.12
CA ASP A 150 -30.34 2.11 0.92
C ASP A 150 -29.58 3.36 1.41
N ASN A 151 -28.33 3.57 0.97
CA ASN A 151 -27.47 4.70 1.33
C ASN A 151 -26.89 5.38 0.08
N SER A 152 -27.73 5.65 -0.94
CA SER A 152 -27.28 6.20 -2.22
C SER A 152 -26.55 7.55 -2.09
N ALA A 153 -26.95 8.36 -1.11
CA ALA A 153 -26.40 9.71 -0.92
C ALA A 153 -25.15 9.76 -0.05
N ASP A 154 -24.67 8.63 0.52
CA ASP A 154 -23.50 8.60 1.41
C ASP A 154 -22.25 9.19 0.74
N TRP A 155 -21.49 9.96 1.53
CA TRP A 155 -20.24 10.57 1.08
C TRP A 155 -19.17 9.53 0.76
N TRP A 156 -19.10 8.44 1.53
CA TRP A 156 -18.00 7.49 1.49
C TRP A 156 -17.77 6.83 0.12
N PRO A 157 -18.74 6.21 -0.55
CA PRO A 157 -18.50 5.57 -1.85
C PRO A 157 -18.00 6.56 -2.92
N ARG A 158 -18.42 7.82 -2.81
CA ARG A 158 -17.93 8.89 -3.71
C ARG A 158 -16.47 9.19 -3.51
N MET A 159 -15.95 9.11 -2.28
CA MET A 159 -14.53 9.30 -2.01
C MET A 159 -13.67 8.25 -2.76
N VAL A 160 -14.16 7.01 -2.84
CA VAL A 160 -13.49 5.95 -3.62
C VAL A 160 -13.56 6.27 -5.12
N MET A 161 -14.74 6.67 -5.64
CA MET A 161 -14.86 7.05 -7.05
C MET A 161 -14.02 8.28 -7.42
N LEU A 162 -13.82 9.22 -6.51
CA LEU A 162 -12.90 10.36 -6.75
C LEU A 162 -11.46 9.88 -6.96
N LYS A 163 -11.00 8.87 -6.19
CA LYS A 163 -9.69 8.23 -6.43
C LYS A 163 -9.64 7.55 -7.80
N VAL A 164 -10.71 6.87 -8.19
CA VAL A 164 -10.82 6.26 -9.53
C VAL A 164 -10.73 7.31 -10.62
N MET A 165 -11.46 8.43 -10.50
CA MET A 165 -11.44 9.52 -11.48
C MET A 165 -10.07 10.20 -11.56
N GLN A 166 -9.40 10.39 -10.43
CA GLN A 166 -8.02 10.89 -10.38
C GLN A 166 -7.06 9.97 -11.13
N GLN A 167 -7.13 8.65 -10.90
CA GLN A 167 -6.31 7.65 -11.59
C GLN A 167 -6.61 7.64 -13.10
N TYR A 168 -7.89 7.74 -13.48
CA TYR A 168 -8.29 7.80 -14.89
C TYR A 168 -7.71 9.04 -15.59
N TYR A 169 -7.79 10.21 -14.95
CA TYR A 169 -7.13 11.42 -15.48
C TYR A 169 -5.62 11.24 -15.57
N SER A 170 -4.99 10.66 -14.56
CA SER A 170 -3.54 10.41 -14.57
C SER A 170 -3.11 9.58 -15.78
N ALA A 171 -3.90 8.56 -16.15
CA ALA A 171 -3.62 7.67 -17.29
C ALA A 171 -3.97 8.30 -18.65
N THR A 172 -5.05 9.09 -18.74
CA THR A 172 -5.65 9.47 -20.02
C THR A 172 -5.57 10.95 -20.34
N GLN A 173 -5.40 11.80 -19.33
CA GLN A 173 -5.49 13.27 -19.41
C GLN A 173 -6.87 13.76 -19.91
N ASP A 174 -7.94 12.99 -19.66
CA ASP A 174 -9.30 13.34 -20.02
C ASP A 174 -9.79 14.56 -19.21
N LYS A 175 -9.86 15.70 -19.86
CA LYS A 175 -10.21 16.99 -19.22
C LYS A 175 -11.62 17.04 -18.65
N ARG A 176 -12.53 16.14 -19.10
CA ARG A 176 -13.88 16.03 -18.52
C ARG A 176 -13.84 15.78 -17.02
N VAL A 177 -12.81 15.05 -16.57
CA VAL A 177 -12.60 14.75 -15.14
C VAL A 177 -12.40 16.02 -14.31
N ILE A 178 -11.66 17.00 -14.82
CA ILE A 178 -11.41 18.25 -14.10
C ILE A 178 -12.71 19.03 -13.89
N ASP A 179 -13.50 19.21 -14.95
CA ASP A 179 -14.79 19.90 -14.87
C ASP A 179 -15.77 19.15 -13.95
N PHE A 180 -15.82 17.83 -14.06
CA PHE A 180 -16.63 16.95 -13.24
C PHE A 180 -16.30 17.06 -11.75
N MET A 181 -15.02 16.92 -11.39
CA MET A 181 -14.59 16.99 -9.98
C MET A 181 -14.75 18.40 -9.42
N THR A 182 -14.51 19.45 -10.23
CA THR A 182 -14.73 20.83 -9.81
C THR A 182 -16.19 21.07 -9.42
N LYS A 183 -17.15 20.67 -10.26
CA LYS A 183 -18.58 20.79 -9.96
C LYS A 183 -18.99 20.00 -8.71
N TYR A 184 -18.46 18.78 -8.57
CA TYR A 184 -18.76 17.98 -7.39
C TYR A 184 -18.23 18.61 -6.10
N PHE A 185 -17.01 19.14 -6.10
CA PHE A 185 -16.45 19.77 -4.90
C PHE A 185 -17.17 21.08 -4.52
N TYR A 186 -17.69 21.81 -5.49
CA TYR A 186 -18.61 22.94 -5.20
C TYR A 186 -19.91 22.46 -4.56
N TYR A 187 -20.50 21.38 -5.07
CA TYR A 187 -21.66 20.76 -4.44
C TYR A 187 -21.34 20.31 -3.01
N GLN A 188 -20.22 19.65 -2.81
CA GLN A 188 -19.80 19.17 -1.49
C GLN A 188 -19.58 20.34 -0.53
N PHE A 189 -18.89 21.39 -0.94
CA PHE A 189 -18.64 22.59 -0.13
C PHE A 189 -19.94 23.26 0.31
N ALA A 190 -20.92 23.37 -0.58
CA ALA A 190 -22.23 23.94 -0.29
C ALA A 190 -23.08 23.04 0.62
N THR A 191 -22.89 21.72 0.57
CA THR A 191 -23.79 20.74 1.23
C THR A 191 -23.28 20.33 2.62
N LEU A 192 -21.96 20.20 2.83
CA LEU A 192 -21.35 19.76 4.10
C LEU A 192 -21.80 20.54 5.34
N PRO A 193 -22.09 21.87 5.31
CA PRO A 193 -22.60 22.58 6.48
C PRO A 193 -23.95 22.10 7.00
N THR A 194 -24.78 21.54 6.13
CA THR A 194 -26.12 21.04 6.48
C THR A 194 -26.21 19.51 6.51
N LYS A 195 -25.31 18.84 5.81
CA LYS A 195 -25.18 17.38 5.75
C LYS A 195 -23.71 17.01 5.95
N PRO A 196 -23.23 17.01 7.20
CA PRO A 196 -21.83 16.73 7.52
C PRO A 196 -21.41 15.33 7.08
N LEU A 197 -20.13 15.04 7.13
CA LEU A 197 -19.56 13.75 6.70
C LEU A 197 -20.25 12.54 7.34
N GLY A 198 -20.58 12.61 8.63
CA GLY A 198 -21.32 11.57 9.36
C GLY A 198 -22.82 11.52 9.13
N ASN A 199 -23.38 12.32 8.21
CA ASN A 199 -24.85 12.44 8.05
C ASN A 199 -25.55 11.14 7.67
N TRP A 200 -24.93 10.30 6.87
CA TRP A 200 -25.49 9.01 6.44
C TRP A 200 -24.86 7.83 7.17
N THR A 201 -23.54 7.73 7.09
CA THR A 201 -22.75 6.74 7.84
C THR A 201 -21.52 7.41 8.46
N PHE A 202 -21.04 6.84 9.56
CA PHE A 202 -19.81 7.31 10.21
C PHE A 202 -18.53 7.03 9.40
N TRP A 203 -18.63 6.18 8.37
CA TRP A 203 -17.46 5.77 7.56
C TRP A 203 -16.76 6.97 6.91
N ALA A 204 -17.53 7.93 6.42
CA ALA A 204 -16.98 9.09 5.75
C ALA A 204 -16.17 10.02 6.67
N GLU A 205 -16.49 10.07 7.98
CA GLU A 205 -15.69 10.82 8.96
C GLU A 205 -14.32 10.18 9.21
N TYR A 206 -14.27 8.84 9.32
CA TYR A 206 -13.03 8.10 9.52
C TYR A 206 -12.14 8.06 8.27
N ARG A 207 -12.74 8.15 7.09
CA ARG A 207 -12.06 7.98 5.79
C ARG A 207 -11.94 9.29 5.00
N ALA A 208 -12.20 10.42 5.65
CA ALA A 208 -12.21 11.76 5.06
C ALA A 208 -10.91 12.15 4.34
N CYS A 209 -9.77 11.59 4.74
CA CYS A 209 -8.49 11.84 4.10
C CYS A 209 -8.44 11.35 2.64
N ASP A 210 -9.24 10.37 2.24
CA ASP A 210 -9.37 9.94 0.84
C ASP A 210 -10.07 11.01 -0.01
N ASN A 211 -11.01 11.75 0.59
CA ASN A 211 -11.61 12.92 -0.04
C ASN A 211 -10.62 14.09 -0.12
N LEU A 212 -9.95 14.37 1.01
CA LEU A 212 -9.05 15.50 1.16
C LEU A 212 -7.88 15.45 0.17
N GLN A 213 -7.28 14.27 -0.05
CA GLN A 213 -6.21 14.12 -1.04
C GLN A 213 -6.68 14.45 -2.47
N ALA A 214 -7.92 14.07 -2.84
CA ALA A 214 -8.48 14.38 -4.14
C ALA A 214 -8.77 15.87 -4.29
N VAL A 215 -9.18 16.54 -3.22
CA VAL A 215 -9.36 18.02 -3.17
C VAL A 215 -8.04 18.72 -3.42
N TYR A 216 -6.96 18.33 -2.73
CA TYR A 216 -5.63 18.93 -2.94
C TYR A 216 -5.06 18.61 -4.31
N TRP A 217 -5.29 17.41 -4.83
CA TRP A 217 -4.91 17.06 -6.19
C TRP A 217 -5.56 17.99 -7.22
N LEU A 218 -6.87 18.26 -7.10
CA LEU A 218 -7.59 19.17 -8.00
C LEU A 218 -7.13 20.62 -7.81
N TYR A 219 -6.86 21.05 -6.57
CA TYR A 219 -6.30 22.37 -6.29
C TYR A 219 -4.96 22.58 -7.03
N ASN A 220 -4.08 21.59 -7.03
CA ASN A 220 -2.80 21.68 -7.73
C ASN A 220 -2.96 21.89 -9.24
N ILE A 221 -4.04 21.41 -9.83
CA ILE A 221 -4.35 21.57 -11.26
C ILE A 221 -5.00 22.93 -11.52
N THR A 222 -6.03 23.28 -10.75
CA THR A 222 -6.88 24.43 -11.02
C THR A 222 -6.42 25.73 -10.37
N GLY A 223 -5.83 25.65 -9.19
CA GLY A 223 -5.52 26.81 -8.35
C GLY A 223 -6.74 27.44 -7.68
N ASP A 224 -7.88 26.77 -7.65
CA ASP A 224 -9.11 27.28 -7.07
C ASP A 224 -9.06 27.24 -5.54
N GLU A 225 -8.96 28.43 -4.90
CA GLU A 225 -8.84 28.57 -3.46
C GLU A 225 -10.07 28.06 -2.69
N THR A 226 -11.23 27.89 -3.33
CA THR A 226 -12.40 27.26 -2.73
C THR A 226 -12.09 25.84 -2.28
N LEU A 227 -11.23 25.14 -2.99
CA LEU A 227 -10.79 23.80 -2.65
C LEU A 227 -9.97 23.75 -1.34
N LEU A 228 -9.19 24.78 -1.05
CA LEU A 228 -8.47 24.87 0.23
C LEU A 228 -9.45 25.06 1.41
N ARG A 229 -10.48 25.88 1.23
CA ARG A 229 -11.54 26.05 2.23
C ARG A 229 -12.36 24.79 2.42
N LEU A 230 -12.63 24.05 1.33
CA LEU A 230 -13.24 22.73 1.40
C LEU A 230 -12.34 21.76 2.16
N GLY A 231 -11.03 21.80 1.94
CA GLY A 231 -10.06 20.98 2.67
C GLY A 231 -10.09 21.22 4.18
N GLU A 232 -10.16 22.47 4.61
CA GLU A 232 -10.35 22.83 6.04
C GLU A 232 -11.67 22.26 6.59
N LEU A 233 -12.78 22.45 5.89
CA LEU A 233 -14.09 21.96 6.32
C LEU A 233 -14.15 20.43 6.42
N ILE A 234 -13.51 19.71 5.49
CA ILE A 234 -13.41 18.25 5.53
C ILE A 234 -12.59 17.82 6.77
N HIS A 235 -11.44 18.45 7.00
CA HIS A 235 -10.60 18.14 8.16
C HIS A 235 -11.33 18.41 9.49
N GLU A 236 -12.05 19.53 9.60
CA GLU A 236 -12.84 19.87 10.79
C GLU A 236 -13.96 18.86 11.09
N GLN A 237 -14.51 18.21 10.06
CA GLN A 237 -15.57 17.20 10.20
C GLN A 237 -15.05 15.77 10.28
N ALA A 238 -13.77 15.55 9.97
CA ALA A 238 -13.12 14.25 10.07
C ALA A 238 -12.88 13.83 11.53
N VAL A 239 -12.72 12.53 11.74
CA VAL A 239 -12.18 12.04 13.02
C VAL A 239 -10.78 12.61 13.23
N ASP A 240 -10.51 13.18 14.40
CA ASP A 240 -9.21 13.75 14.74
C ASP A 240 -8.19 12.65 15.05
N PHE A 241 -7.60 12.11 13.97
CA PHE A 241 -6.51 11.13 14.06
C PHE A 241 -5.24 11.73 14.68
N THR A 242 -5.05 13.05 14.59
CA THR A 242 -3.90 13.73 15.21
C THR A 242 -3.97 13.63 16.71
N ASP A 243 -5.11 13.99 17.32
CA ASP A 243 -5.32 13.86 18.76
C ASP A 243 -5.33 12.39 19.21
N MET A 244 -5.98 11.53 18.45
CA MET A 244 -5.99 10.07 18.68
C MET A 244 -4.56 9.49 18.79
N PHE A 245 -3.65 9.88 17.90
CA PHE A 245 -2.27 9.39 17.93
C PHE A 245 -1.42 10.07 19.01
N ILE A 246 -1.69 11.32 19.34
CA ILE A 246 -0.99 12.03 20.42
C ILE A 246 -1.40 11.47 21.79
N SER A 247 -2.69 11.25 22.05
CA SER A 247 -3.17 10.63 23.29
C SER A 247 -2.72 9.18 23.41
N GLY A 248 -2.88 8.39 22.34
CA GLY A 248 -2.55 6.96 22.29
C GLY A 248 -3.57 6.05 22.98
N ASP A 249 -4.62 6.60 23.57
CA ASP A 249 -5.61 5.84 24.35
C ASP A 249 -6.36 4.82 23.47
N VAL A 250 -6.74 5.23 22.26
CA VAL A 250 -7.45 4.36 21.31
C VAL A 250 -6.58 3.19 20.86
N LEU A 251 -5.28 3.44 20.57
CA LEU A 251 -4.36 2.39 20.10
C LEU A 251 -3.95 1.42 21.21
N SER A 252 -4.01 1.82 22.47
CA SER A 252 -3.73 0.96 23.63
C SER A 252 -4.96 0.20 24.12
N SER A 253 -6.14 0.48 23.58
CA SER A 253 -7.42 -0.10 24.03
C SER A 253 -7.93 -1.15 23.05
N MET A 254 -8.29 -2.32 23.56
CA MET A 254 -8.98 -3.34 22.74
C MET A 254 -10.34 -2.80 22.27
N GLY A 255 -10.65 -3.04 20.99
CA GLY A 255 -11.91 -2.56 20.39
C GLY A 255 -11.98 -1.06 20.14
N GLY A 256 -10.88 -0.32 20.37
CA GLY A 256 -10.87 1.13 20.33
C GLY A 256 -11.28 1.75 18.99
N ILE A 257 -10.91 1.10 17.89
CA ILE A 257 -11.24 1.56 16.54
C ILE A 257 -11.42 0.37 15.58
N HIS A 258 -12.26 0.53 14.57
CA HIS A 258 -12.34 -0.42 13.46
C HIS A 258 -11.02 -0.42 12.66
N CYS A 259 -10.50 -1.62 12.39
CA CYS A 259 -9.13 -1.79 11.88
C CYS A 259 -8.90 -1.17 10.49
N VAL A 260 -9.87 -1.26 9.57
CA VAL A 260 -9.75 -0.64 8.24
C VAL A 260 -9.84 0.88 8.32
N ASN A 261 -10.68 1.42 9.22
CA ASN A 261 -10.72 2.86 9.46
C ASN A 261 -9.38 3.39 9.96
N LEU A 262 -8.70 2.63 10.83
CA LEU A 262 -7.35 2.97 11.27
C LEU A 262 -6.36 2.96 10.10
N ALA A 263 -6.36 1.88 9.29
CA ALA A 263 -5.47 1.76 8.13
C ALA A 263 -5.61 2.94 7.16
N GLN A 264 -6.84 3.36 6.88
CA GLN A 264 -7.12 4.52 6.02
C GLN A 264 -6.77 5.84 6.72
N GLY A 265 -7.10 5.97 8.00
CA GLY A 265 -6.89 7.19 8.78
C GLY A 265 -5.42 7.49 9.10
N LEU A 266 -4.52 6.50 9.01
CA LEU A 266 -3.09 6.71 9.24
C LEU A 266 -2.52 7.90 8.45
N LYS A 267 -2.96 8.09 7.21
CA LYS A 267 -2.49 9.18 6.34
C LYS A 267 -3.13 10.54 6.61
N GLU A 268 -4.24 10.60 7.39
CA GLU A 268 -4.99 11.84 7.61
C GLU A 268 -4.11 12.99 8.10
N PRO A 269 -3.34 12.83 9.19
CA PRO A 269 -2.47 13.91 9.66
C PRO A 269 -1.48 14.40 8.61
N VAL A 270 -0.93 13.48 7.82
CA VAL A 270 0.06 13.80 6.79
C VAL A 270 -0.57 14.50 5.58
N ILE A 271 -1.78 14.08 5.17
CA ILE A 271 -2.48 14.76 4.09
C ILE A 271 -2.79 16.21 4.47
N TYR A 272 -3.35 16.44 5.67
CA TYR A 272 -3.67 17.80 6.12
C TYR A 272 -2.43 18.64 6.46
N TYR A 273 -1.33 18.02 6.86
CA TYR A 273 -0.04 18.70 7.10
C TYR A 273 0.38 19.58 5.93
N GLN A 274 0.06 19.21 4.71
CA GLN A 274 0.43 19.98 3.51
C GLN A 274 -0.17 21.38 3.52
N GLN A 275 -1.39 21.55 4.02
CA GLN A 275 -2.06 22.84 4.16
C GLN A 275 -1.74 23.52 5.49
N ALA A 276 -1.81 22.79 6.59
CA ALA A 276 -1.65 23.32 7.94
C ALA A 276 -0.20 23.72 8.28
N LYS A 277 0.80 23.07 7.65
CA LYS A 277 2.24 23.32 7.83
C LYS A 277 2.75 23.18 9.27
N ASN A 278 1.96 22.55 10.15
CA ASN A 278 2.29 22.37 11.55
C ASN A 278 2.88 20.99 11.80
N THR A 279 4.10 20.94 12.33
CA THR A 279 4.82 19.68 12.57
C THR A 279 4.15 18.76 13.61
N LYS A 280 3.13 19.23 14.36
CA LYS A 280 2.34 18.39 15.26
C LYS A 280 1.76 17.17 14.55
N TYR A 281 1.34 17.34 13.28
CA TYR A 281 0.77 16.27 12.47
C TYR A 281 1.79 15.15 12.17
N LEU A 282 3.03 15.52 11.87
CA LEU A 282 4.12 14.55 11.68
C LEU A 282 4.51 13.86 13.00
N GLN A 283 4.50 14.60 14.11
CA GLN A 283 4.77 14.02 15.43
C GLN A 283 3.67 13.02 15.81
N ALA A 284 2.42 13.34 15.54
CA ALA A 284 1.27 12.46 15.76
C ALA A 284 1.41 11.13 15.03
N ILE A 285 1.62 11.15 13.72
CA ILE A 285 1.75 9.90 12.95
C ILE A 285 2.97 9.09 13.36
N ARG A 286 4.13 9.71 13.62
CA ARG A 286 5.31 8.99 14.11
C ARG A 286 5.06 8.32 15.46
N LYS A 287 4.32 8.96 16.36
CA LYS A 287 3.89 8.36 17.63
C LYS A 287 2.87 7.26 17.37
N GLY A 288 1.85 7.53 16.55
CA GLY A 288 0.81 6.56 16.19
C GLY A 288 1.39 5.25 15.64
N MET A 289 2.35 5.33 14.73
CA MET A 289 3.01 4.13 14.17
C MET A 289 3.81 3.36 15.24
N ARG A 290 4.50 4.05 16.15
CA ARG A 290 5.21 3.38 17.25
C ARG A 290 4.25 2.70 18.23
N ASP A 291 3.17 3.38 18.58
CA ASP A 291 2.17 2.86 19.53
C ASP A 291 1.38 1.71 18.90
N LEU A 292 1.01 1.82 17.62
CA LEU A 292 0.36 0.74 16.88
C LEU A 292 1.23 -0.53 16.88
N ARG A 293 2.53 -0.39 16.58
CA ARG A 293 3.47 -1.51 16.66
C ARG A 293 3.57 -2.08 18.07
N ARG A 294 3.65 -1.21 19.08
CA ARG A 294 3.84 -1.62 20.48
C ARG A 294 2.66 -2.39 21.02
N PHE A 295 1.43 -1.94 20.77
CA PHE A 295 0.24 -2.48 21.41
C PHE A 295 -0.48 -3.51 20.55
N ASN A 296 -0.36 -3.43 19.23
CA ASN A 296 -1.12 -4.28 18.31
C ASN A 296 -0.27 -4.94 17.22
N GLY A 297 1.02 -4.55 17.04
CA GLY A 297 1.84 -4.96 15.92
C GLY A 297 2.14 -6.45 15.90
N GLN A 298 2.18 -7.02 14.69
CA GLN A 298 2.54 -8.40 14.39
C GLN A 298 3.71 -8.45 13.40
N ALA A 299 4.44 -9.55 13.38
CA ALA A 299 5.73 -9.66 12.68
C ALA A 299 5.66 -9.35 11.19
N GLN A 300 4.58 -9.70 10.49
CA GLN A 300 4.41 -9.47 9.05
C GLN A 300 4.19 -8.01 8.65
N GLY A 301 4.16 -7.09 9.60
CA GLY A 301 3.98 -5.66 9.38
C GLY A 301 2.57 -5.14 9.58
N MET A 302 1.62 -6.03 9.87
CA MET A 302 0.25 -5.67 10.21
C MET A 302 0.07 -5.56 11.74
N TYR A 303 -1.17 -5.44 12.15
CA TYR A 303 -1.61 -5.37 13.55
C TYR A 303 -2.80 -6.32 13.77
N GLY A 304 -2.96 -6.76 15.01
CA GLY A 304 -4.12 -7.52 15.44
C GLY A 304 -5.37 -6.65 15.35
N GLY A 305 -6.18 -6.96 14.35
CA GLY A 305 -7.38 -6.21 13.98
C GLY A 305 -8.34 -7.13 13.22
N ASP A 306 -9.19 -7.81 13.97
CA ASP A 306 -10.28 -8.65 13.48
C ASP A 306 -11.59 -7.88 13.64
N GLU A 307 -11.94 -6.99 12.71
CA GLU A 307 -12.89 -5.89 12.73
C GLU A 307 -12.42 -4.68 13.56
N ARG A 308 -11.94 -4.90 14.76
CA ARG A 308 -11.44 -3.86 15.67
C ARG A 308 -10.07 -4.23 16.20
N LEU A 309 -9.33 -3.26 16.71
CA LEU A 309 -8.04 -3.53 17.35
C LEU A 309 -8.20 -4.56 18.46
N HIS A 310 -7.37 -5.62 18.42
CA HIS A 310 -7.47 -6.78 19.31
C HIS A 310 -6.15 -7.18 19.97
N GLY A 311 -5.18 -6.25 20.01
CA GLY A 311 -3.87 -6.49 20.60
C GLY A 311 -2.88 -7.16 19.64
N ASN A 312 -1.71 -7.51 20.18
CA ASN A 312 -0.57 -8.02 19.42
C ASN A 312 -0.34 -9.52 19.57
N VAL A 313 -1.32 -10.28 20.07
CA VAL A 313 -1.21 -11.74 20.15
C VAL A 313 -1.11 -12.30 18.73
N PRO A 314 -0.14 -13.18 18.42
CA PRO A 314 0.12 -13.62 17.05
C PRO A 314 -0.98 -14.52 16.45
N THR A 315 -1.96 -14.92 17.24
CA THR A 315 -3.15 -15.66 16.81
C THR A 315 -4.39 -14.79 16.63
N GLN A 316 -4.28 -13.46 16.85
CA GLN A 316 -5.35 -12.55 16.47
C GLN A 316 -5.38 -12.32 14.96
N GLY A 317 -6.57 -12.07 14.44
CA GLY A 317 -6.78 -11.81 13.03
C GLY A 317 -6.18 -10.50 12.57
N SER A 318 -5.77 -10.46 11.31
CA SER A 318 -5.39 -9.23 10.61
C SER A 318 -6.11 -9.20 9.26
N GLU A 319 -6.94 -8.18 9.07
CA GLU A 319 -7.87 -8.08 7.95
C GLU A 319 -7.17 -7.70 6.64
N LEU A 320 -7.56 -8.34 5.53
CA LEU A 320 -7.01 -8.07 4.20
C LEU A 320 -7.29 -6.64 3.73
N CYS A 321 -8.48 -6.08 4.02
CA CYS A 321 -8.75 -4.66 3.73
C CYS A 321 -7.77 -3.74 4.44
N SER A 322 -7.45 -4.03 5.72
CA SER A 322 -6.47 -3.25 6.47
C SER A 322 -5.08 -3.30 5.83
N ALA A 323 -4.68 -4.45 5.26
CA ALA A 323 -3.39 -4.57 4.59
C ALA A 323 -3.29 -3.67 3.36
N VAL A 324 -4.26 -3.72 2.44
CA VAL A 324 -4.22 -2.92 1.21
C VAL A 324 -4.43 -1.43 1.47
N GLU A 325 -5.25 -1.05 2.44
CA GLU A 325 -5.46 0.35 2.81
C GLU A 325 -4.26 0.93 3.57
N MET A 326 -3.59 0.13 4.40
CA MET A 326 -2.35 0.53 5.04
C MET A 326 -1.24 0.74 4.02
N MET A 327 -1.12 -0.12 3.02
CA MET A 327 -0.17 0.05 1.92
C MET A 327 -0.41 1.40 1.22
N PHE A 328 -1.64 1.70 0.84
CA PHE A 328 -1.98 2.98 0.21
C PHE A 328 -1.68 4.19 1.11
N SER A 329 -1.95 4.08 2.41
CA SER A 329 -1.60 5.14 3.38
C SER A 329 -0.08 5.35 3.46
N LEU A 330 0.71 4.27 3.51
CA LEU A 330 2.17 4.33 3.54
C LEU A 330 2.76 4.93 2.25
N GLU A 331 2.19 4.62 1.09
CA GLU A 331 2.54 5.19 -0.21
C GLU A 331 2.37 6.72 -0.20
N LYS A 332 1.22 7.22 0.28
CA LYS A 332 0.96 8.66 0.36
C LYS A 332 1.80 9.36 1.43
N MET A 333 2.01 8.73 2.58
CA MET A 333 2.86 9.29 3.61
C MET A 333 4.32 9.40 3.16
N MET A 334 4.85 8.40 2.48
CA MET A 334 6.18 8.42 1.87
C MET A 334 6.32 9.53 0.82
N GLU A 335 5.35 9.67 -0.08
CA GLU A 335 5.31 10.69 -1.12
C GLU A 335 5.38 12.11 -0.54
N ILE A 336 4.61 12.37 0.52
CA ILE A 336 4.43 13.71 1.10
C ILE A 336 5.59 14.08 2.02
N THR A 337 6.08 13.14 2.83
CA THR A 337 7.06 13.44 3.88
C THR A 337 8.50 13.16 3.48
N GLY A 338 8.70 12.21 2.57
CA GLY A 338 10.03 11.67 2.24
C GLY A 338 10.64 10.79 3.34
N GLU A 339 9.87 10.38 4.35
CA GLU A 339 10.36 9.53 5.44
C GLU A 339 10.44 8.07 5.00
N MET A 340 11.65 7.51 4.96
CA MET A 340 11.90 6.16 4.46
C MET A 340 11.41 5.04 5.39
N GLU A 341 10.99 5.36 6.60
CA GLU A 341 10.28 4.41 7.47
C GLU A 341 8.97 3.92 6.85
N PHE A 342 8.25 4.80 6.16
CA PHE A 342 7.02 4.42 5.47
C PHE A 342 7.29 3.50 4.28
N ALA A 343 8.37 3.74 3.53
CA ALA A 343 8.83 2.81 2.48
C ALA A 343 9.19 1.43 3.04
N ALA A 344 9.93 1.39 4.14
CA ALA A 344 10.33 0.14 4.80
C ALA A 344 9.11 -0.63 5.32
N HIS A 345 8.12 0.06 5.86
CA HIS A 345 6.89 -0.56 6.34
C HIS A 345 6.00 -1.04 5.18
N LEU A 346 5.93 -0.27 4.08
CA LEU A 346 5.24 -0.68 2.85
C LEU A 346 5.80 -2.00 2.31
N GLU A 347 7.14 -2.12 2.21
CA GLU A 347 7.78 -3.37 1.81
C GLU A 347 7.44 -4.52 2.77
N ARG A 348 7.41 -4.25 4.07
CA ARG A 348 7.10 -5.27 5.07
C ARG A 348 5.69 -5.83 4.88
N VAL A 349 4.69 -4.99 4.66
CA VAL A 349 3.30 -5.42 4.41
C VAL A 349 3.20 -6.11 3.04
N ALA A 350 3.74 -5.50 2.00
CA ALA A 350 3.64 -5.99 0.62
C ALA A 350 4.31 -7.36 0.42
N PHE A 351 5.47 -7.60 1.04
CA PHE A 351 6.23 -8.84 0.83
C PHE A 351 5.97 -9.92 1.86
N ASN A 352 5.27 -9.62 2.95
CA ASN A 352 4.93 -10.61 3.97
C ASN A 352 3.42 -10.81 4.08
N ALA A 353 2.65 -9.82 4.49
CA ALA A 353 1.23 -9.95 4.76
C ALA A 353 0.39 -10.20 3.50
N LEU A 354 0.54 -9.38 2.46
CA LEU A 354 -0.35 -9.39 1.30
C LEU A 354 -0.34 -10.71 0.50
N PRO A 355 0.82 -11.34 0.19
CA PRO A 355 0.84 -12.55 -0.64
C PRO A 355 0.10 -13.73 -0.03
N THR A 356 0.00 -13.80 1.30
CA THR A 356 -0.55 -14.97 2.02
C THR A 356 -2.07 -14.97 2.13
N GLN A 357 -2.74 -13.86 1.86
CA GLN A 357 -4.19 -13.73 2.07
C GLN A 357 -5.02 -13.99 0.82
N ILE A 358 -4.37 -14.29 -0.29
CA ILE A 358 -5.02 -14.54 -1.58
C ILE A 358 -4.40 -15.80 -2.17
N THR A 359 -5.21 -16.68 -2.76
CA THR A 359 -4.70 -17.89 -3.43
C THR A 359 -3.83 -17.53 -4.64
N ASP A 360 -2.92 -18.45 -5.01
CA ASP A 360 -1.96 -18.26 -6.12
C ASP A 360 -2.61 -17.90 -7.47
N ASP A 361 -3.83 -18.39 -7.70
CA ASP A 361 -4.65 -18.07 -8.88
C ASP A 361 -5.44 -16.76 -8.76
N PHE A 362 -5.32 -16.08 -7.62
CA PHE A 362 -6.03 -14.85 -7.29
C PHE A 362 -7.57 -14.97 -7.28
N MET A 363 -8.11 -16.17 -7.00
CA MET A 363 -9.55 -16.45 -7.04
C MET A 363 -10.22 -16.35 -5.67
N TYR A 364 -9.53 -16.74 -4.61
CA TYR A 364 -10.08 -16.83 -3.26
C TYR A 364 -9.25 -15.99 -2.30
N LYS A 365 -9.92 -15.37 -1.32
CA LYS A 365 -9.27 -14.59 -0.27
C LYS A 365 -9.47 -15.22 1.10
N GLN A 366 -8.54 -14.96 2.00
CA GLN A 366 -8.65 -15.14 3.43
C GLN A 366 -9.03 -13.80 4.06
N TYR A 367 -10.11 -13.74 4.85
CA TYR A 367 -10.56 -12.47 5.44
C TYR A 367 -9.58 -12.00 6.51
N PHE A 368 -9.29 -12.84 7.51
CA PHE A 368 -8.23 -12.62 8.50
C PHE A 368 -7.09 -13.60 8.32
N GLN A 369 -5.84 -13.13 8.31
CA GLN A 369 -4.66 -13.95 8.52
C GLN A 369 -4.21 -13.88 9.98
N GLN A 370 -3.41 -14.84 10.41
CA GLN A 370 -2.74 -14.86 11.72
C GLN A 370 -1.22 -14.94 11.53
N ALA A 371 -0.43 -14.22 12.35
CA ALA A 371 1.02 -14.32 12.33
C ALA A 371 1.51 -15.74 12.69
N ASN A 372 0.83 -16.39 13.63
CA ASN A 372 0.98 -17.81 13.93
C ASN A 372 -0.30 -18.56 13.53
N GLN A 373 -0.33 -19.08 12.32
CA GLN A 373 -1.46 -19.71 11.67
C GLN A 373 -1.14 -21.18 11.38
N VAL A 374 -1.52 -22.09 12.25
CA VAL A 374 -1.17 -23.51 12.15
C VAL A 374 -2.28 -24.39 11.58
N LYS A 375 -3.49 -23.84 11.47
CA LYS A 375 -4.66 -24.55 10.96
C LYS A 375 -5.69 -23.54 10.44
N ILE A 376 -6.21 -23.80 9.26
CA ILE A 376 -7.26 -23.01 8.61
C ILE A 376 -8.48 -23.91 8.47
N THR A 377 -9.46 -23.73 9.33
CA THR A 377 -10.71 -24.49 9.33
C THR A 377 -11.88 -23.57 9.66
N ARG A 378 -13.07 -23.92 9.22
CA ARG A 378 -14.29 -23.23 9.64
C ARG A 378 -14.53 -23.47 11.13
N HIS A 379 -14.28 -22.44 11.95
CA HIS A 379 -14.41 -22.54 13.40
C HIS A 379 -14.48 -21.14 14.03
N MET A 380 -15.24 -21.00 15.12
CA MET A 380 -15.32 -19.77 15.91
C MET A 380 -14.04 -19.60 16.76
N ARG A 381 -13.32 -18.50 16.59
CA ARG A 381 -11.98 -18.27 17.17
C ARG A 381 -11.88 -17.12 18.17
N ASN A 382 -12.99 -16.58 18.61
CA ASN A 382 -13.05 -15.41 19.49
C ASN A 382 -12.57 -14.11 18.78
N PHE A 383 -12.89 -13.98 17.48
CA PHE A 383 -12.78 -12.73 16.75
C PHE A 383 -14.02 -11.86 16.96
N TYR A 384 -13.92 -10.58 16.73
CA TYR A 384 -15.10 -9.72 16.66
C TYR A 384 -16.01 -10.16 15.50
N GLU A 385 -17.32 -10.07 15.71
CA GLU A 385 -18.36 -10.37 14.72
C GLU A 385 -18.38 -11.79 14.14
N GLU A 386 -17.60 -12.71 14.67
CA GLU A 386 -17.54 -14.10 14.20
C GLU A 386 -18.90 -14.83 14.21
N GLY A 387 -19.82 -14.40 15.07
CA GLY A 387 -21.20 -14.88 15.06
C GLY A 387 -21.91 -14.57 13.74
N THR A 388 -21.68 -13.40 13.17
CA THR A 388 -22.18 -13.00 11.86
C THR A 388 -21.46 -13.74 10.75
N HIS A 389 -20.16 -13.92 10.87
CA HIS A 389 -19.30 -14.61 9.90
C HIS A 389 -19.35 -16.14 10.01
N LYS A 390 -20.02 -16.68 11.05
CA LYS A 390 -20.22 -18.11 11.28
C LYS A 390 -18.93 -18.94 11.21
N GLY A 391 -17.82 -18.38 11.74
CA GLY A 391 -16.51 -19.01 11.80
C GLY A 391 -15.79 -19.16 10.46
N THR A 392 -16.17 -18.40 9.45
CA THR A 392 -15.54 -18.44 8.11
C THR A 392 -14.36 -17.49 7.94
N ASP A 393 -13.98 -16.80 9.00
CA ASP A 393 -13.05 -15.64 8.97
C ASP A 393 -11.67 -15.96 8.40
N ILE A 394 -11.15 -17.16 8.64
CA ILE A 394 -9.81 -17.53 8.17
C ILE A 394 -9.79 -18.54 7.01
N VAL A 395 -10.94 -19.09 6.60
CA VAL A 395 -10.96 -20.01 5.45
C VAL A 395 -10.82 -19.23 4.14
N PHE A 396 -10.19 -19.84 3.15
CA PHE A 396 -10.14 -19.25 1.81
C PHE A 396 -11.49 -19.45 1.09
N GLY A 397 -12.11 -18.35 0.73
CA GLY A 397 -13.37 -18.35 0.00
C GLY A 397 -13.61 -17.00 -0.68
N THR A 398 -14.57 -16.94 -1.59
CA THR A 398 -14.92 -15.67 -2.26
C THR A 398 -15.53 -14.67 -1.28
N LEU A 399 -16.55 -15.09 -0.53
CA LEU A 399 -17.29 -14.22 0.39
C LEU A 399 -17.14 -14.61 1.87
N SER A 400 -16.21 -15.52 2.22
CA SER A 400 -15.91 -15.93 3.60
C SER A 400 -15.54 -14.72 4.48
N GLY A 401 -15.91 -14.72 5.76
CA GLY A 401 -15.88 -13.53 6.61
C GLY A 401 -16.87 -12.51 6.09
N TYR A 402 -16.40 -11.33 5.65
CA TYR A 402 -17.22 -10.31 5.03
C TYR A 402 -16.74 -10.00 3.59
N PRO A 403 -17.64 -9.66 2.65
CA PRO A 403 -17.30 -9.51 1.22
C PRO A 403 -16.52 -8.23 0.86
N CYS A 404 -16.37 -7.25 1.76
CA CYS A 404 -15.62 -6.02 1.48
C CYS A 404 -14.21 -6.31 0.96
N CYS A 405 -13.50 -7.25 1.58
CA CYS A 405 -12.14 -7.59 1.18
C CYS A 405 -12.07 -8.21 -0.22
N TYR A 406 -13.11 -8.95 -0.64
CA TYR A 406 -13.18 -9.49 -2.00
C TYR A 406 -13.35 -8.38 -3.07
N SER A 407 -13.82 -7.21 -2.65
CA SER A 407 -13.94 -6.03 -3.50
C SER A 407 -12.72 -5.11 -3.42
N ASN A 408 -12.03 -5.05 -2.27
CA ASN A 408 -10.97 -4.10 -2.00
C ASN A 408 -9.55 -4.63 -2.24
N MET A 409 -9.33 -5.96 -2.22
CA MET A 409 -8.00 -6.58 -2.37
C MET A 409 -7.28 -6.20 -3.66
N HIS A 410 -8.03 -5.80 -4.67
CA HIS A 410 -7.54 -5.59 -6.04
C HIS A 410 -6.57 -4.43 -6.17
N GLN A 411 -6.61 -3.45 -5.26
CA GLN A 411 -5.76 -2.26 -5.32
C GLN A 411 -4.31 -2.50 -4.86
N GLY A 412 -4.05 -3.55 -4.07
CA GLY A 412 -2.77 -3.74 -3.40
C GLY A 412 -1.57 -3.72 -4.35
N TRP A 413 -1.46 -4.70 -5.24
CA TRP A 413 -0.31 -4.81 -6.15
C TRP A 413 -0.26 -3.74 -7.25
N PRO A 414 -1.37 -3.31 -7.87
CA PRO A 414 -1.32 -2.24 -8.86
C PRO A 414 -0.85 -0.91 -8.27
N LYS A 415 -1.35 -0.49 -7.11
CA LYS A 415 -0.91 0.75 -6.45
C LYS A 415 0.52 0.63 -5.92
N PHE A 416 0.90 -0.52 -5.37
CA PHE A 416 2.30 -0.83 -5.04
C PHE A 416 3.22 -0.65 -6.26
N THR A 417 2.84 -1.17 -7.42
CA THR A 417 3.60 -0.99 -8.67
C THR A 417 3.73 0.48 -9.04
N GLN A 418 2.66 1.26 -8.91
CA GLN A 418 2.66 2.70 -9.18
C GLN A 418 3.58 3.48 -8.22
N SER A 419 3.86 2.92 -7.04
CA SER A 419 4.65 3.55 -5.98
C SER A 419 6.11 3.09 -5.90
N LEU A 420 6.62 2.36 -6.91
CA LEU A 420 8.03 1.95 -6.98
C LEU A 420 8.94 3.14 -7.28
N TRP A 421 8.49 4.03 -8.18
CA TRP A 421 9.24 5.16 -8.70
C TRP A 421 8.45 6.47 -8.58
N TYR A 422 9.17 7.55 -8.30
CA TYR A 422 8.61 8.90 -8.24
C TYR A 422 9.46 9.87 -9.04
N ALA A 423 8.85 10.93 -9.55
CA ALA A 423 9.57 12.11 -9.94
C ALA A 423 10.02 12.90 -8.70
N THR A 424 11.04 13.73 -8.85
CA THR A 424 11.55 14.58 -7.76
C THR A 424 11.47 16.06 -8.14
N ALA A 425 11.41 16.93 -7.12
CA ALA A 425 11.33 18.38 -7.32
C ALA A 425 12.53 18.97 -8.10
N ASP A 426 13.65 18.26 -8.13
CA ASP A 426 14.87 18.64 -8.87
C ASP A 426 14.94 18.02 -10.29
N ASN A 427 13.78 17.67 -10.85
CA ASN A 427 13.64 17.09 -12.20
C ASN A 427 14.39 15.76 -12.40
N GLY A 428 14.48 14.97 -11.34
CA GLY A 428 15.04 13.63 -11.35
C GLY A 428 13.99 12.53 -11.16
N LEU A 429 14.49 11.35 -10.84
CA LEU A 429 13.70 10.17 -10.48
C LEU A 429 14.17 9.61 -9.13
N ALA A 430 13.25 9.00 -8.39
CA ALA A 430 13.54 8.31 -7.15
C ALA A 430 13.03 6.87 -7.20
N ALA A 431 13.91 5.89 -6.92
CA ALA A 431 13.56 4.51 -6.65
C ALA A 431 13.47 4.34 -5.13
N LEU A 432 12.25 4.24 -4.60
CA LEU A 432 11.99 4.22 -3.16
C LEU A 432 11.61 2.84 -2.65
N VAL A 433 11.01 2.01 -3.49
CA VAL A 433 10.66 0.62 -3.24
C VAL A 433 11.20 -0.21 -4.41
N TYR A 434 11.90 -1.27 -4.13
CA TYR A 434 12.55 -2.06 -5.17
C TYR A 434 11.71 -3.27 -5.56
N SER A 435 11.53 -3.45 -6.87
CA SER A 435 10.90 -4.62 -7.48
C SER A 435 11.18 -4.62 -8.98
N PRO A 436 11.20 -5.78 -9.63
CA PRO A 436 11.50 -5.82 -11.07
C PRO A 436 10.50 -4.95 -11.84
N SER A 437 11.00 -3.91 -12.49
CA SER A 437 10.16 -2.87 -13.11
C SER A 437 10.88 -2.13 -14.24
N GLU A 438 10.13 -1.30 -14.93
CA GLU A 438 10.65 -0.35 -15.90
C GLU A 438 9.87 0.96 -15.79
N VAL A 439 10.56 2.07 -15.65
CA VAL A 439 9.95 3.40 -15.61
C VAL A 439 10.33 4.20 -16.84
N THR A 440 9.34 4.84 -17.47
CA THR A 440 9.56 5.82 -18.54
C THR A 440 9.05 7.19 -18.08
N ALA A 441 9.94 8.17 -18.04
CA ALA A 441 9.62 9.48 -17.49
C ALA A 441 10.40 10.61 -18.18
N LYS A 442 9.94 11.85 -17.96
CA LYS A 442 10.68 13.08 -18.34
C LYS A 442 11.60 13.48 -17.17
N VAL A 443 12.82 13.86 -17.49
CA VAL A 443 13.83 14.29 -16.51
C VAL A 443 14.64 15.51 -17.01
N GLY A 444 15.35 16.15 -16.11
CA GLY A 444 16.22 17.29 -16.43
C GLY A 444 15.45 18.39 -17.15
N GLY A 445 15.87 18.76 -18.34
CA GLY A 445 15.22 19.78 -19.19
C GLY A 445 14.03 19.26 -20.01
N GLY A 446 13.38 18.14 -19.63
CA GLY A 446 12.23 17.53 -20.32
C GLY A 446 12.59 16.37 -21.24
N SER A 447 13.81 15.84 -21.16
CA SER A 447 14.24 14.66 -21.89
C SER A 447 13.51 13.40 -21.41
N SER A 448 13.05 12.57 -22.34
CA SER A 448 12.43 11.27 -22.01
C SER A 448 13.51 10.21 -21.81
N VAL A 449 13.46 9.54 -20.68
CA VAL A 449 14.35 8.41 -20.33
C VAL A 449 13.53 7.19 -19.94
N THR A 450 14.13 6.01 -20.10
CA THR A 450 13.62 4.75 -19.58
C THR A 450 14.68 4.11 -18.70
N ILE A 451 14.31 3.73 -17.48
CA ILE A 451 15.17 2.97 -16.57
C ILE A 451 14.55 1.61 -16.35
N SER A 452 15.27 0.54 -16.74
CA SER A 452 14.87 -0.85 -16.49
C SER A 452 15.56 -1.33 -15.23
N GLU A 453 14.79 -1.86 -14.27
CA GLU A 453 15.25 -2.46 -13.02
C GLU A 453 15.15 -3.97 -13.09
N GLU A 454 16.30 -4.64 -13.13
CA GLU A 454 16.44 -6.09 -13.11
C GLU A 454 16.84 -6.53 -11.69
N THR A 455 15.99 -7.28 -11.03
CA THR A 455 16.20 -7.76 -9.66
C THR A 455 15.28 -8.92 -9.32
N PHE A 456 15.66 -9.72 -8.32
CA PHE A 456 14.77 -10.66 -7.65
C PHE A 456 14.44 -10.22 -6.20
N TYR A 457 14.69 -8.95 -5.91
CA TYR A 457 14.29 -8.35 -4.63
C TYR A 457 12.77 -8.57 -4.40
N PRO A 458 12.35 -8.97 -3.18
CA PRO A 458 13.07 -8.97 -1.91
C PRO A 458 13.78 -10.29 -1.55
N MET A 459 13.81 -11.28 -2.43
CA MET A 459 14.42 -12.59 -2.15
C MET A 459 15.94 -12.53 -2.10
N ASP A 460 16.55 -11.70 -2.96
CA ASP A 460 17.96 -11.32 -2.87
C ASP A 460 18.13 -9.79 -2.84
N GLY A 461 19.36 -9.32 -2.63
CA GLY A 461 19.69 -7.90 -2.52
C GLY A 461 20.39 -7.31 -3.76
N GLU A 462 20.43 -8.02 -4.88
CA GLU A 462 21.10 -7.57 -6.09
C GLU A 462 20.10 -6.85 -7.02
N ILE A 463 20.45 -5.60 -7.38
CA ILE A 463 19.62 -4.76 -8.24
C ILE A 463 20.50 -4.18 -9.33
N LYS A 464 20.04 -4.29 -10.57
CA LYS A 464 20.71 -3.69 -11.73
C LYS A 464 19.73 -2.77 -12.44
N MET A 465 20.10 -1.49 -12.57
CA MET A 465 19.33 -0.51 -13.31
C MET A 465 20.08 -0.10 -14.57
N THR A 466 19.41 -0.11 -15.72
CA THR A 466 19.98 0.32 -17.01
C THR A 466 19.25 1.56 -17.50
N VAL A 467 19.99 2.66 -17.70
CA VAL A 467 19.44 3.93 -18.17
C VAL A 467 19.45 3.96 -19.70
N ARG A 468 18.32 4.24 -20.31
CA ARG A 468 18.17 4.43 -21.76
C ARG A 468 17.67 5.83 -22.07
N LEU A 469 18.30 6.49 -23.01
CA LEU A 469 17.92 7.81 -23.51
C LEU A 469 17.07 7.64 -24.76
N ASN A 470 15.81 8.09 -24.71
CA ASN A 470 14.82 7.73 -25.74
C ASN A 470 15.00 8.49 -27.06
N SER A 471 15.58 9.73 -27.02
CA SER A 471 15.82 10.49 -28.24
C SER A 471 17.24 10.29 -28.82
N LYS A 472 17.35 10.36 -30.16
CA LYS A 472 18.68 10.30 -30.84
C LYS A 472 19.58 11.49 -30.45
N ALA A 473 19.02 12.66 -30.20
CA ALA A 473 19.77 13.86 -29.79
C ALA A 473 20.37 13.67 -28.40
N ASP A 474 19.56 13.12 -27.45
CA ASP A 474 20.01 12.88 -26.09
C ASP A 474 21.08 11.78 -26.01
N ARG A 475 20.98 10.73 -26.83
CA ARG A 475 22.03 9.68 -26.92
C ARG A 475 23.39 10.23 -27.34
N LYS A 476 23.44 11.32 -28.12
CA LYS A 476 24.72 11.92 -28.54
C LYS A 476 25.37 12.77 -27.46
N LYS A 477 24.59 13.50 -26.66
CA LYS A 477 25.11 14.50 -25.70
C LYS A 477 25.01 14.07 -24.24
N GLY A 478 24.22 13.04 -23.95
CA GLY A 478 23.83 12.69 -22.59
C GLY A 478 22.74 13.60 -22.02
N VAL A 479 22.16 13.22 -20.90
CA VAL A 479 21.12 13.97 -20.18
C VAL A 479 21.51 14.08 -18.72
N ARG A 480 21.56 15.31 -18.18
CA ARG A 480 21.81 15.52 -16.76
C ARG A 480 20.50 15.44 -15.99
N PHE A 481 20.43 14.55 -15.01
CA PHE A 481 19.36 14.49 -14.02
C PHE A 481 19.85 13.78 -12.74
N PRO A 482 19.25 14.08 -11.58
CA PRO A 482 19.50 13.33 -10.35
C PRO A 482 18.68 12.02 -10.34
N LEU A 483 19.33 10.95 -9.90
CA LEU A 483 18.72 9.68 -9.54
C LEU A 483 18.83 9.52 -8.03
N HIS A 484 17.70 9.40 -7.35
CA HIS A 484 17.61 9.19 -5.92
C HIS A 484 17.34 7.70 -5.64
N LEU A 485 18.10 7.11 -4.74
CA LEU A 485 18.03 5.71 -4.37
C LEU A 485 17.81 5.59 -2.88
N ARG A 486 16.80 4.82 -2.46
CA ARG A 486 16.63 4.49 -1.03
C ARG A 486 17.66 3.44 -0.62
N ILE A 487 18.29 3.64 0.53
CA ILE A 487 19.17 2.66 1.17
C ILE A 487 18.44 2.11 2.40
N PRO A 488 18.07 0.82 2.40
CA PRO A 488 17.31 0.26 3.53
C PRO A 488 18.12 0.25 4.82
N ARG A 489 17.50 0.66 5.94
CA ARG A 489 18.15 0.70 7.27
C ARG A 489 18.68 -0.66 7.76
N TRP A 490 18.04 -1.74 7.33
CA TRP A 490 18.49 -3.10 7.71
C TRP A 490 19.80 -3.51 7.04
N CYS A 491 20.22 -2.84 5.96
CA CYS A 491 21.47 -3.12 5.26
C CYS A 491 22.62 -2.31 5.86
N SER A 492 23.55 -2.98 6.53
CA SER A 492 24.72 -2.34 7.15
C SER A 492 25.85 -2.04 6.17
N GLU A 493 25.93 -2.79 5.07
CA GLU A 493 27.04 -2.74 4.11
C GLU A 493 26.55 -2.58 2.67
N PRO A 494 25.77 -1.53 2.36
CA PRO A 494 25.26 -1.32 1.02
C PRO A 494 26.41 -0.94 0.06
N VAL A 495 26.30 -1.42 -1.19
CA VAL A 495 27.24 -1.07 -2.25
C VAL A 495 26.48 -0.53 -3.44
N VAL A 496 26.81 0.68 -3.91
CA VAL A 496 26.26 1.27 -5.12
C VAL A 496 27.39 1.61 -6.08
N LYS A 497 27.27 1.17 -7.33
CA LYS A 497 28.24 1.47 -8.39
C LYS A 497 27.52 2.01 -9.63
N VAL A 498 28.14 2.98 -10.30
CA VAL A 498 27.72 3.43 -11.63
C VAL A 498 28.84 3.05 -12.61
N ASN A 499 28.50 2.26 -13.63
CA ASN A 499 29.47 1.74 -14.60
C ASN A 499 30.70 1.12 -13.92
N LYS A 500 30.46 0.30 -12.89
CA LYS A 500 31.47 -0.37 -12.04
C LYS A 500 32.27 0.56 -11.10
N VAL A 501 32.06 1.88 -11.15
CA VAL A 501 32.73 2.84 -10.25
C VAL A 501 31.88 2.97 -8.96
N PRO A 502 32.44 2.69 -7.78
CA PRO A 502 31.72 2.79 -6.52
C PRO A 502 31.40 4.24 -6.16
N HIS A 503 30.23 4.44 -5.58
CA HIS A 503 29.78 5.71 -5.03
C HIS A 503 29.69 5.63 -3.51
N LYS A 504 30.04 6.75 -2.85
CA LYS A 504 29.89 6.86 -1.40
C LYS A 504 28.42 6.98 -1.03
N ILE A 505 28.00 6.23 -0.02
CA ILE A 505 26.64 6.26 0.53
C ILE A 505 26.69 7.02 1.85
N ASP A 506 25.92 8.11 1.94
CA ASP A 506 25.94 8.98 3.11
C ASP A 506 24.70 8.87 3.99
N ARG A 507 23.54 8.41 3.46
CA ARG A 507 22.21 8.41 4.13
C ARG A 507 21.29 7.34 3.59
N GLU A 508 20.10 7.25 4.20
CA GLU A 508 18.98 6.39 3.76
C GLU A 508 18.44 6.71 2.36
N THR A 509 18.68 7.94 1.88
CA THR A 509 18.43 8.33 0.48
C THR A 509 19.69 8.90 -0.11
N MET A 510 20.18 8.25 -1.15
CA MET A 510 21.39 8.63 -1.87
C MET A 510 21.00 9.35 -3.17
N LYS A 511 21.63 10.48 -3.47
CA LYS A 511 21.44 11.23 -4.71
C LYS A 511 22.65 11.09 -5.62
N ILE A 512 22.42 10.67 -6.87
CA ILE A 512 23.45 10.61 -7.93
C ILE A 512 23.08 11.63 -9.01
N ASP A 513 23.64 12.83 -8.96
CA ASP A 513 23.43 13.88 -9.95
C ASP A 513 24.61 13.91 -10.95
N ARG A 514 24.33 13.50 -12.18
CA ARG A 514 25.34 13.43 -13.25
C ARG A 514 24.74 13.56 -14.65
N VAL A 515 25.59 13.71 -15.65
CA VAL A 515 25.20 13.47 -17.05
C VAL A 515 25.16 11.96 -17.27
N TRP A 516 23.99 11.45 -17.59
CA TRP A 516 23.76 10.05 -17.95
C TRP A 516 23.91 9.85 -19.43
N HIS A 517 24.54 8.76 -19.84
CA HIS A 517 24.65 8.32 -21.21
C HIS A 517 23.80 7.07 -21.47
N ASP A 518 23.47 6.82 -22.72
CA ASP A 518 22.67 5.66 -23.11
C ASP A 518 23.39 4.36 -22.71
N ASN A 519 22.66 3.46 -22.05
CA ASN A 519 23.17 2.21 -21.46
C ASN A 519 24.10 2.37 -20.23
N ASP A 520 24.12 3.54 -19.57
CA ASP A 520 24.73 3.62 -18.24
C ASP A 520 24.03 2.64 -17.28
N VAL A 521 24.84 1.98 -16.44
CA VAL A 521 24.36 0.94 -15.53
C VAL A 521 24.61 1.33 -14.08
N VAL A 522 23.58 1.28 -13.25
CA VAL A 522 23.68 1.33 -11.79
C VAL A 522 23.54 -0.08 -11.25
N THR A 523 24.49 -0.54 -10.44
CA THR A 523 24.36 -1.79 -9.68
C THR A 523 24.31 -1.48 -8.20
N ILE A 524 23.37 -2.11 -7.51
CA ILE A 524 23.17 -1.98 -6.08
C ILE A 524 23.25 -3.38 -5.49
N SER A 525 23.99 -3.52 -4.40
CA SER A 525 24.05 -4.75 -3.61
C SER A 525 23.71 -4.41 -2.16
N PHE A 526 22.68 -5.08 -1.64
CA PHE A 526 22.25 -5.03 -0.25
C PHE A 526 22.48 -6.38 0.43
N PRO A 527 23.66 -6.63 1.00
CA PRO A 527 23.92 -7.86 1.75
C PRO A 527 22.88 -8.10 2.84
N MET A 528 22.24 -9.27 2.81
CA MET A 528 21.15 -9.63 3.74
C MET A 528 21.66 -10.62 4.78
N HIS A 529 21.63 -10.22 6.04
CA HIS A 529 21.96 -11.06 7.19
C HIS A 529 20.71 -11.51 7.92
N VAL A 530 20.76 -12.66 8.58
CA VAL A 530 19.68 -13.14 9.44
C VAL A 530 19.70 -12.33 10.74
N THR A 531 18.57 -11.74 11.06
CA THR A 531 18.36 -10.93 12.27
C THR A 531 17.11 -11.41 13.02
N ARG A 532 16.87 -10.86 14.19
CA ARG A 532 15.68 -11.12 15.01
C ARG A 532 15.06 -9.84 15.53
N ASN A 533 13.74 -9.84 15.70
CA ASN A 533 13.01 -8.81 16.41
C ASN A 533 12.13 -9.44 17.49
N SER A 534 11.88 -8.67 18.56
CA SER A 534 11.02 -9.10 19.66
C SER A 534 9.58 -8.64 19.45
N TRP A 535 8.65 -9.51 19.81
CA TRP A 535 7.21 -9.33 19.70
C TRP A 535 6.49 -9.70 20.99
N TYR A 536 5.21 -10.12 20.89
CA TYR A 536 4.37 -10.50 22.04
C TYR A 536 5.06 -11.52 22.94
N GLU A 537 5.01 -11.32 24.27
CA GLU A 537 5.62 -12.20 25.29
C GLU A 537 7.12 -12.52 25.05
N ASN A 538 7.84 -11.58 24.44
CA ASN A 538 9.24 -11.75 24.02
C ASN A 538 9.47 -12.91 23.03
N ALA A 539 8.44 -13.33 22.30
CA ALA A 539 8.62 -14.16 21.12
C ALA A 539 9.51 -13.45 20.10
N ILE A 540 10.18 -14.17 19.26
CA ILE A 540 11.09 -13.63 18.26
C ILE A 540 10.65 -13.98 16.84
N SER A 541 10.70 -13.00 15.94
CA SER A 541 10.69 -13.24 14.51
C SER A 541 12.12 -13.40 13.98
N ILE A 542 12.26 -14.22 12.94
CA ILE A 542 13.50 -14.37 12.18
C ILE A 542 13.32 -13.59 10.88
N GLU A 543 14.29 -12.72 10.58
CA GLU A 543 14.19 -11.80 9.44
C GLU A 543 15.46 -11.82 8.61
N ARG A 544 15.35 -11.56 7.32
CA ARG A 544 16.46 -11.37 6.39
C ARG A 544 16.06 -10.35 5.33
N GLY A 545 16.73 -9.20 5.30
CA GLY A 545 16.28 -8.07 4.49
C GLY A 545 14.90 -7.59 4.93
N PRO A 546 13.95 -7.32 4.02
CA PRO A 546 12.57 -6.91 4.35
C PRO A 546 11.66 -8.08 4.71
N LEU A 547 12.14 -9.33 4.56
CA LEU A 547 11.34 -10.54 4.73
C LEU A 547 11.38 -11.05 6.16
N VAL A 548 10.20 -11.41 6.67
CA VAL A 548 9.98 -12.25 7.84
C VAL A 548 9.94 -13.70 7.38
N TYR A 549 10.38 -14.62 8.23
CA TYR A 549 10.43 -16.05 7.93
C TYR A 549 9.49 -16.82 8.84
N GLY A 550 8.72 -17.72 8.26
CA GLY A 550 7.82 -18.63 8.95
C GLY A 550 8.28 -20.08 8.86
N LEU A 551 7.90 -20.89 9.85
CA LEU A 551 8.14 -22.34 9.85
C LEU A 551 7.51 -22.94 8.60
N LYS A 552 8.31 -23.65 7.81
CA LYS A 552 7.82 -24.41 6.65
C LYS A 552 7.02 -25.61 7.14
N MET A 553 5.77 -25.68 6.78
CA MET A 553 4.86 -26.76 7.11
C MET A 553 4.35 -27.41 5.82
N GLU A 554 4.08 -28.71 5.87
CA GLU A 554 3.33 -29.39 4.81
C GLU A 554 1.88 -28.90 4.82
N GLU A 555 1.32 -28.56 3.68
CA GLU A 555 -0.04 -28.03 3.55
C GLU A 555 -0.95 -29.04 2.84
N VAL A 556 -2.05 -29.39 3.50
CA VAL A 556 -3.09 -30.26 2.95
C VAL A 556 -4.35 -29.42 2.73
N TRP A 557 -4.63 -29.12 1.48
CA TRP A 557 -5.78 -28.32 1.06
C TRP A 557 -6.99 -29.19 0.83
N LYS A 558 -8.13 -28.82 1.43
CA LYS A 558 -9.41 -29.50 1.29
C LYS A 558 -10.47 -28.52 0.81
N LYS A 559 -11.04 -28.78 -0.37
CA LYS A 559 -12.20 -28.04 -0.87
C LYS A 559 -13.47 -28.51 -0.15
N CYS A 560 -14.21 -27.55 0.40
CA CYS A 560 -15.48 -27.76 1.12
C CYS A 560 -16.59 -26.98 0.43
N GLU A 561 -17.84 -27.44 0.58
CA GLU A 561 -19.02 -26.72 0.11
C GLU A 561 -19.78 -26.12 1.28
N PHE A 562 -20.28 -24.88 1.07
CA PHE A 562 -21.22 -24.29 2.02
C PHE A 562 -22.60 -24.96 1.88
N PRO A 563 -23.33 -25.13 2.98
CA PRO A 563 -24.74 -25.52 2.94
C PRO A 563 -25.55 -24.59 2.03
N GLU A 564 -26.55 -25.09 1.32
CA GLU A 564 -27.31 -24.34 0.33
C GLU A 564 -27.87 -23.01 0.89
N ASN A 565 -28.39 -23.04 2.11
CA ASN A 565 -28.91 -21.87 2.82
C ASN A 565 -27.87 -20.82 3.23
N GLU A 566 -26.58 -21.10 3.07
CA GLU A 566 -25.46 -20.18 3.38
C GLU A 566 -24.73 -19.68 2.12
N ARG A 567 -24.99 -20.28 0.97
CA ARG A 567 -24.26 -19.95 -0.29
C ARG A 567 -24.47 -18.52 -0.74
N ALA A 568 -25.64 -17.96 -0.50
CA ALA A 568 -25.91 -16.55 -0.80
C ALA A 568 -25.04 -15.60 0.03
N GLN A 569 -24.66 -15.99 1.26
CA GLN A 569 -23.82 -15.19 2.16
C GLN A 569 -22.32 -15.40 1.93
N PHE A 570 -21.88 -16.64 1.74
CA PHE A 570 -20.45 -16.99 1.79
C PHE A 570 -19.89 -17.52 0.45
N GLY A 571 -20.72 -17.66 -0.57
CA GLY A 571 -20.35 -18.29 -1.83
C GLY A 571 -20.58 -19.80 -1.82
N GLN A 572 -20.17 -20.49 -2.87
CA GLN A 572 -20.43 -21.92 -3.03
C GLN A 572 -19.39 -22.80 -2.30
N TYR A 573 -18.11 -22.38 -2.36
CA TYR A 573 -16.99 -23.18 -1.88
C TYR A 573 -16.08 -22.37 -0.95
N TYR A 574 -15.38 -23.13 -0.09
CA TYR A 574 -14.24 -22.62 0.69
C TYR A 574 -13.17 -23.69 0.78
N TYR A 575 -11.98 -23.28 1.20
CA TYR A 575 -10.87 -24.20 1.42
C TYR A 575 -10.44 -24.18 2.88
N GLU A 576 -10.28 -25.38 3.44
CA GLU A 576 -9.59 -25.61 4.69
C GLU A 576 -8.14 -26.04 4.39
N VAL A 577 -7.20 -25.66 5.26
CA VAL A 577 -5.79 -26.05 5.15
C VAL A 577 -5.32 -26.58 6.48
N THR A 578 -4.81 -27.80 6.49
CA THR A 578 -4.28 -28.48 7.66
C THR A 578 -2.86 -28.97 7.41
N SER A 579 -2.16 -29.36 8.47
CA SER A 579 -0.79 -29.87 8.36
C SER A 579 -0.58 -31.11 9.22
N PRO A 580 0.10 -32.16 8.71
CA PRO A 580 0.62 -33.25 9.52
C PRO A 580 1.94 -32.88 10.24
N SER A 581 2.55 -31.71 9.88
CA SER A 581 3.84 -31.27 10.43
C SER A 581 3.71 -30.87 11.90
N LYS A 582 4.73 -31.11 12.68
CA LYS A 582 4.92 -30.46 13.98
C LYS A 582 5.10 -28.96 13.78
N TRP A 583 4.56 -28.17 14.68
CA TRP A 583 4.63 -26.70 14.62
C TRP A 583 5.11 -26.04 15.92
N ASN A 584 4.99 -26.73 17.05
CA ASN A 584 5.16 -26.20 18.39
C ASN A 584 6.63 -26.16 18.84
N TYR A 585 7.46 -25.46 18.08
CA TYR A 585 8.89 -25.33 18.32
C TYR A 585 9.27 -24.04 19.05
N GLY A 586 10.19 -24.17 20.02
CA GLY A 586 10.96 -23.04 20.57
C GLY A 586 12.34 -22.96 19.94
N ILE A 587 12.79 -21.75 19.62
CA ILE A 587 14.11 -21.52 19.02
C ILE A 587 15.17 -21.49 20.11
N LEU A 588 16.31 -22.17 19.87
CA LEU A 588 17.47 -22.18 20.76
C LEU A 588 18.38 -20.98 20.55
N SER A 589 18.75 -20.70 19.31
CA SER A 589 19.64 -19.62 18.94
C SER A 589 19.57 -19.31 17.46
N VAL A 590 19.65 -18.03 17.11
CA VAL A 590 19.77 -17.59 15.72
C VAL A 590 21.23 -17.56 15.21
N ASN A 591 22.22 -17.67 16.11
CA ASN A 591 23.64 -17.57 15.73
C ASN A 591 24.14 -18.80 14.97
N SER A 592 23.42 -19.93 15.05
CA SER A 592 23.71 -21.17 14.34
C SER A 592 22.82 -21.40 13.11
N ASN A 593 22.41 -20.31 12.43
CA ASN A 593 21.60 -20.40 11.22
C ASN A 593 22.43 -20.82 10.00
N LYS A 594 21.72 -21.45 9.05
CA LYS A 594 22.24 -21.75 7.71
C LYS A 594 21.25 -21.24 6.68
N VAL A 595 21.67 -20.29 5.85
CA VAL A 595 20.88 -19.79 4.71
C VAL A 595 21.15 -20.68 3.49
N ILE A 596 20.12 -21.18 2.87
CA ILE A 596 20.15 -21.97 1.63
C ILE A 596 19.41 -21.15 0.57
N ILE A 597 20.08 -20.92 -0.56
CA ILE A 597 19.54 -20.19 -1.71
C ILE A 597 19.42 -21.18 -2.86
N ASP A 598 18.22 -21.27 -3.43
CA ASP A 598 17.93 -22.05 -4.61
C ASP A 598 18.01 -21.14 -5.85
N GLU A 599 19.17 -21.19 -6.52
CA GLU A 599 19.49 -20.33 -7.67
C GLU A 599 18.52 -20.54 -8.86
N GLU A 600 17.96 -21.72 -9.03
CA GLU A 600 17.01 -21.97 -10.10
C GLU A 600 15.64 -21.33 -9.79
N LYS A 601 15.22 -21.37 -8.52
CA LYS A 601 14.00 -20.70 -8.09
C LYS A 601 14.12 -19.18 -8.14
N LEU A 602 15.32 -18.62 -7.88
CA LEU A 602 15.57 -17.19 -8.06
C LEU A 602 15.43 -16.72 -9.52
N LYS A 603 15.48 -17.64 -10.49
CA LYS A 603 15.22 -17.33 -11.90
C LYS A 603 13.76 -17.54 -12.30
N GLY A 604 12.94 -18.10 -11.39
CA GLY A 604 11.53 -18.31 -11.59
C GLY A 604 10.71 -17.02 -11.53
N ASN A 605 9.49 -17.06 -12.05
CA ASN A 605 8.63 -15.87 -12.11
C ASN A 605 7.66 -15.71 -10.93
N TYR A 606 7.52 -16.73 -10.07
CA TYR A 606 6.56 -16.67 -8.97
C TYR A 606 7.13 -17.33 -7.69
N PRO A 607 7.62 -16.54 -6.73
CA PRO A 607 8.24 -17.08 -5.51
C PRO A 607 7.25 -17.31 -4.34
N TRP A 608 6.00 -16.88 -4.45
CA TRP A 608 5.09 -16.66 -3.33
C TRP A 608 4.24 -17.90 -2.94
N ASN A 609 4.87 -19.06 -2.89
CA ASN A 609 4.27 -20.28 -2.32
C ASN A 609 5.36 -21.22 -1.74
N PRO A 610 5.01 -22.24 -0.93
CA PRO A 610 6.00 -23.09 -0.28
C PRO A 610 6.89 -23.89 -1.24
N GLU A 611 6.36 -24.24 -2.43
CA GLU A 611 7.09 -25.01 -3.46
C GLU A 611 8.13 -24.16 -4.16
N ASN A 612 7.82 -22.89 -4.41
CA ASN A 612 8.66 -21.98 -5.19
C ASN A 612 9.57 -21.09 -4.30
N ALA A 613 9.40 -21.13 -2.98
CA ALA A 613 10.21 -20.34 -2.06
C ALA A 613 11.73 -20.53 -2.33
N PRO A 614 12.46 -19.49 -2.76
CA PRO A 614 13.85 -19.64 -3.19
C PRO A 614 14.85 -19.60 -2.02
N ILE A 615 14.42 -19.14 -0.86
CA ILE A 615 15.28 -18.97 0.32
C ILE A 615 14.78 -19.84 1.46
N GLN A 616 15.69 -20.58 2.07
CA GLN A 616 15.43 -21.34 3.29
C GLN A 616 16.43 -20.94 4.37
N ILE A 617 15.95 -20.81 5.61
CA ILE A 617 16.79 -20.62 6.79
C ILE A 617 16.63 -21.84 7.68
N LYS A 618 17.73 -22.52 7.99
CA LYS A 618 17.73 -23.65 8.94
C LYS A 618 18.21 -23.19 10.29
N LEU A 619 17.50 -23.57 11.33
CA LEU A 619 17.76 -23.23 12.72
C LEU A 619 17.63 -24.45 13.61
N LYS A 620 18.35 -24.42 14.76
CA LYS A 620 18.14 -25.40 15.83
C LYS A 620 16.99 -24.99 16.72
N ALA A 621 16.11 -25.93 16.99
CA ALA A 621 14.93 -25.73 17.81
C ALA A 621 14.64 -27.00 18.65
N LYS A 622 13.79 -26.87 19.64
CA LYS A 622 13.22 -28.00 20.39
C LYS A 622 11.70 -27.91 20.36
N GLU A 623 11.06 -29.05 20.29
CA GLU A 623 9.62 -29.13 20.51
C GLU A 623 9.25 -28.68 21.93
N ILE A 624 8.14 -27.96 22.06
CA ILE A 624 7.51 -27.58 23.33
C ILE A 624 6.21 -28.38 23.45
N PRO A 625 6.21 -29.60 24.03
CA PRO A 625 5.03 -30.47 24.06
C PRO A 625 3.83 -29.85 24.79
N SER A 626 4.06 -28.90 25.71
CA SER A 626 2.99 -28.19 26.40
C SER A 626 2.29 -27.12 25.54
N TRP A 627 2.88 -26.71 24.43
CA TRP A 627 2.28 -25.76 23.48
C TRP A 627 1.37 -26.53 22.53
N GLN A 628 0.09 -26.58 22.85
CA GLN A 628 -0.91 -27.36 22.15
C GLN A 628 -1.89 -26.42 21.40
N LEU A 629 -2.67 -26.98 20.48
CA LEU A 629 -3.79 -26.30 19.88
C LEU A 629 -4.79 -25.84 20.97
N TYR A 630 -5.28 -24.61 20.79
CA TYR A 630 -6.38 -24.07 21.56
C TYR A 630 -7.34 -23.38 20.61
N ASN A 631 -8.60 -23.74 20.63
CA ASN A 631 -9.63 -23.13 19.77
C ASN A 631 -9.26 -23.14 18.25
N GLU A 632 -8.76 -24.28 17.76
CA GLU A 632 -8.35 -24.51 16.37
C GLU A 632 -7.22 -23.57 15.87
N THR A 633 -6.45 -22.96 16.77
CA THR A 633 -5.27 -22.15 16.46
C THR A 633 -4.10 -22.53 17.38
N ALA A 634 -2.92 -21.97 17.17
CA ALA A 634 -1.82 -22.13 18.12
C ALA A 634 -2.28 -21.64 19.51
N GLY A 635 -2.01 -22.44 20.53
CA GLY A 635 -2.36 -22.07 21.90
C GLY A 635 -1.61 -20.83 22.39
N PRO A 636 -1.91 -20.37 23.61
CA PRO A 636 -1.21 -19.25 24.21
C PRO A 636 0.30 -19.35 24.09
N MET A 637 0.95 -18.22 23.77
CA MET A 637 2.40 -18.17 23.59
C MET A 637 3.12 -18.66 24.87
N PRO A 638 3.99 -19.66 24.77
CA PRO A 638 4.82 -20.06 25.90
C PRO A 638 5.71 -18.91 26.37
N PHE A 639 5.95 -18.82 27.68
CA PHE A 639 6.83 -17.79 28.21
C PHE A 639 8.27 -17.92 27.68
N HIS A 640 8.96 -16.79 27.55
CA HIS A 640 10.33 -16.76 27.10
C HIS A 640 11.27 -17.57 28.03
N GLY A 641 12.06 -18.47 27.45
CA GLY A 641 12.95 -19.34 28.20
C GLY A 641 12.29 -20.59 28.79
N ILE A 642 11.13 -21.01 28.27
CA ILE A 642 10.47 -22.24 28.69
C ILE A 642 11.42 -23.45 28.53
N PRO A 643 11.66 -24.25 29.61
CA PRO A 643 12.48 -25.44 29.49
C PRO A 643 11.71 -26.58 28.79
N THR A 644 12.44 -27.37 28.02
CA THR A 644 11.92 -28.63 27.44
C THR A 644 13.03 -29.65 27.32
N ASP A 645 12.70 -30.93 27.65
CA ASP A 645 13.60 -32.07 27.51
C ASP A 645 13.58 -32.68 26.09
N ALA A 646 12.80 -32.13 25.18
CA ALA A 646 12.74 -32.61 23.81
C ALA A 646 14.12 -32.53 23.12
N PRO A 647 14.42 -33.46 22.20
CA PRO A 647 15.69 -33.45 21.48
C PRO A 647 15.81 -32.18 20.62
N VAL A 648 17.07 -31.77 20.36
CA VAL A 648 17.36 -30.69 19.42
C VAL A 648 17.07 -31.18 18.00
N GLU A 649 16.23 -30.44 17.27
CA GLU A 649 15.90 -30.69 15.88
C GLU A 649 16.37 -29.52 15.02
N GLU A 650 16.61 -29.73 13.73
CA GLU A 650 16.81 -28.67 12.75
C GLU A 650 15.49 -28.39 12.06
N ILE A 651 14.97 -27.17 12.19
CA ILE A 651 13.75 -26.72 11.53
C ILE A 651 14.10 -25.86 10.31
N THR A 652 13.20 -25.83 9.33
CA THR A 652 13.33 -25.03 8.11
C THR A 652 12.30 -23.90 8.10
N LEU A 653 12.79 -22.68 7.89
CA LEU A 653 11.95 -21.51 7.70
C LEU A 653 12.01 -21.05 6.23
N ILE A 654 10.92 -20.52 5.72
CA ILE A 654 10.81 -19.90 4.41
C ILE A 654 10.21 -18.50 4.56
N PRO A 655 10.29 -17.61 3.55
CA PRO A 655 9.68 -16.29 3.63
C PRO A 655 8.20 -16.39 4.01
N TYR A 656 7.74 -15.52 4.91
CA TYR A 656 6.35 -15.48 5.38
C TYR A 656 5.37 -15.41 4.20
N GLY A 657 5.65 -14.52 3.23
CA GLY A 657 4.84 -14.37 2.03
C GLY A 657 4.72 -15.63 1.15
N CYS A 658 5.57 -16.65 1.41
CA CYS A 658 5.52 -17.95 0.73
C CYS A 658 4.74 -19.02 1.53
N THR A 659 4.13 -18.68 2.67
CA THR A 659 3.46 -19.64 3.55
C THR A 659 1.96 -19.43 3.59
N THR A 660 1.18 -20.52 3.69
CA THR A 660 -0.23 -20.47 4.10
C THR A 660 -0.36 -20.81 5.56
N LEU A 661 0.26 -21.91 5.99
CA LEU A 661 0.43 -22.27 7.41
C LEU A 661 1.83 -21.92 7.89
N ARG A 662 1.93 -21.42 9.13
CA ARG A 662 3.18 -20.91 9.68
C ARG A 662 3.19 -20.74 11.19
N ILE A 663 4.41 -20.71 11.73
CA ILE A 663 4.77 -19.99 12.96
C ILE A 663 5.80 -18.97 12.55
N SER A 664 5.58 -17.70 12.82
CA SER A 664 6.49 -16.58 12.49
C SER A 664 6.96 -15.82 13.73
N GLU A 665 6.29 -15.97 14.84
CA GLU A 665 6.69 -15.48 16.15
C GLU A 665 6.92 -16.70 17.07
N PHE A 666 8.18 -16.94 17.39
CA PHE A 666 8.61 -18.14 18.09
C PHE A 666 8.92 -17.87 19.55
N PRO A 667 8.49 -18.73 20.48
CA PRO A 667 9.05 -18.72 21.82
C PRO A 667 10.53 -19.12 21.78
N VAL A 668 11.30 -18.66 22.78
CA VAL A 668 12.69 -19.07 22.97
C VAL A 668 12.73 -20.15 24.04
N THR A 669 13.57 -21.19 23.83
CA THR A 669 13.81 -22.28 24.77
C THR A 669 15.30 -22.55 24.97
N TYR A 670 15.64 -23.45 25.91
CA TYR A 670 17.02 -23.85 26.24
C TYR A 670 17.30 -25.31 25.92
#